data_26d36d5a534979eba21710af24f363d6
#
_entry.id   26d36d5a534979eba21710af24f363d6
#
_cell.length_a   1.000
_cell.length_b   1.000
_cell.length_c   1.000
_cell.angle_alpha   90.00
_cell.angle_beta   90.00
_cell.angle_gamma   90.00
#
_symmetry.space_group_name_H-M   'P 1'
#
loop_
_entity.id
_entity.type
_entity.pdbx_description
1 polymer ?
#
loop_
_entity_poly.entity_id
_entity_poly.type
_entity_poly.pdbx_seq_one_letter_code
_entity_poly.pdbx_strand_id
1 'polypeptide(L)'
;MNPCLRSGAMLPEAQLRILARLAQFGGELEKAWDVPRALSLPGLAESLGVVRSALHAPLSALEADGHVSTRSAHVIGGGTRRRTVVHITDRGREALSGLEEPSRARRGRSFGPLPEPISLHGREEDATSLSDSLLAGSNVLLSGLPGVGKSSLARAVAEQALSMGWTVRWASCGSDTDAAGIGRMWLGEGAPSSPSAIIGASDGTRTLLVLDEAQELHPRHAAGVAELLDEASPESSSVLAVSRSPSPFGIPEGFSEFKLEGLALEHARSLLPSDTDSTTARVVAEALGGHPLALRLWSSDEEVPERGEAVQEYIESTVMRRLSDEGTGTLDEFCISPSSLEVSELFETEGADELDDSAILRWSGVMAEPHHLIRNVRRGSWSDEQSTALHSQAAGRWATRQGARARRMEGHHMVNSGEPDAEWISEHIHAIAEQDSAAAAVLLEQAVDLSEDESIREAAADLALERGEAGIAESHIEDLRVGVGRKLRSARLARLRGDSRSAEDIEVSARAEMTPAERTKASIASLVRRYDDRLPGRIDRRLAQELTRAADAVDISSLPESERSSGSLALDLIRHGIALEIGDVPSAARAHSALESAMGPDHPSMAVLDLRARLSSRVGGNASAEALSSAQSLIESREDIGERIRLIHAVLEATDSHPDWLVEAHASVAIAPLREDLAMHRRLCAQRWYWRGVLEPDRRLSHWREAVSRFRMAECSAAATELIGRMARAI
;
A
#
# COMPACT_ATOMS: atom_id res chain seq x y z
N MET A 1 36.93 -58.01 -15.32
CA MET A 1 35.64 -57.77 -15.98
C MET A 1 35.05 -56.48 -15.39
N ASN A 2 35.13 -55.36 -16.12
CA ASN A 2 34.62 -54.10 -15.74
C ASN A 2 33.11 -54.06 -16.06
N PRO A 3 32.23 -53.56 -15.15
CA PRO A 3 30.89 -53.15 -15.54
C PRO A 3 30.88 -51.68 -15.90
N CYS A 4 30.50 -51.45 -17.13
CA CYS A 4 30.00 -50.24 -17.80
C CYS A 4 29.80 -48.98 -16.95
N LEU A 5 30.64 -48.01 -17.20
CA LEU A 5 30.33 -46.61 -17.09
C LEU A 5 29.17 -46.29 -18.08
N ARG A 6 27.94 -46.14 -17.58
CA ARG A 6 26.88 -45.52 -18.32
C ARG A 6 27.17 -44.01 -18.38
N SER A 7 27.46 -43.54 -19.58
CA SER A 7 27.47 -42.12 -19.96
C SER A 7 26.15 -41.51 -19.51
N GLY A 8 26.18 -40.63 -18.50
CA GLY A 8 25.07 -39.79 -18.16
C GLY A 8 24.89 -38.75 -19.28
N ALA A 9 23.92 -38.98 -20.14
CA ALA A 9 23.53 -37.97 -21.12
C ALA A 9 23.06 -36.71 -20.33
N MET A 10 23.71 -35.58 -20.55
CA MET A 10 23.35 -34.32 -19.96
C MET A 10 21.93 -33.95 -20.45
N LEU A 11 20.99 -33.68 -19.53
CA LEU A 11 19.64 -33.32 -19.87
C LEU A 11 19.63 -32.03 -20.74
N PRO A 12 18.73 -31.93 -21.74
CA PRO A 12 18.56 -30.70 -22.51
C PRO A 12 18.26 -29.49 -21.61
N GLU A 13 18.73 -28.34 -22.01
CA GLU A 13 18.60 -27.09 -21.21
C GLU A 13 17.16 -26.79 -20.80
N ALA A 14 16.18 -26.98 -21.70
CA ALA A 14 14.76 -26.79 -21.39
C ALA A 14 14.28 -27.73 -20.25
N GLN A 15 14.75 -28.97 -20.21
CA GLN A 15 14.43 -29.93 -19.16
C GLN A 15 15.10 -29.54 -17.82
N LEU A 16 16.36 -29.10 -17.86
CA LEU A 16 17.06 -28.60 -16.67
C LEU A 16 16.38 -27.39 -16.06
N ARG A 17 15.91 -26.43 -16.88
CA ARG A 17 15.16 -25.27 -16.42
C ARG A 17 13.85 -25.66 -15.73
N ILE A 18 13.12 -26.62 -16.29
CA ILE A 18 11.89 -27.14 -15.66
C ILE A 18 12.21 -27.77 -14.31
N LEU A 19 13.20 -28.67 -14.25
CA LEU A 19 13.60 -29.34 -13.00
C LEU A 19 14.09 -28.31 -11.94
N ALA A 20 14.90 -27.34 -12.34
CA ALA A 20 15.38 -26.28 -11.45
C ALA A 20 14.24 -25.43 -10.86
N ARG A 21 13.21 -25.13 -11.67
CA ARG A 21 12.02 -24.43 -11.18
C ARG A 21 11.23 -25.30 -10.20
N LEU A 22 10.97 -26.55 -10.53
CA LEU A 22 10.22 -27.48 -9.68
C LEU A 22 10.95 -27.81 -8.37
N ALA A 23 12.29 -27.80 -8.37
CA ALA A 23 13.10 -28.06 -7.18
C ALA A 23 12.98 -27.01 -6.08
N GLN A 24 12.46 -25.84 -6.38
CA GLN A 24 12.18 -24.77 -5.41
C GLN A 24 11.02 -25.13 -4.47
N PHE A 25 10.20 -26.12 -4.83
CA PHE A 25 9.05 -26.56 -4.05
C PHE A 25 9.38 -27.81 -3.24
N GLY A 26 8.88 -27.85 -2.00
CA GLY A 26 9.11 -28.97 -1.08
C GLY A 26 8.32 -30.21 -1.45
N GLY A 27 8.84 -31.39 -1.07
CA GLY A 27 8.20 -32.70 -1.35
C GLY A 27 6.86 -32.90 -0.62
N GLU A 28 6.57 -32.11 0.43
CA GLU A 28 5.29 -32.11 1.15
C GLU A 28 4.11 -31.75 0.23
N LEU A 29 4.35 -30.98 -0.82
CA LEU A 29 3.33 -30.58 -1.78
C LEU A 29 2.87 -31.72 -2.70
N GLU A 30 3.62 -32.81 -2.82
CA GLU A 30 3.25 -33.97 -3.65
C GLU A 30 1.91 -34.61 -3.25
N LYS A 31 1.57 -34.51 -1.97
CA LYS A 31 0.32 -35.07 -1.40
C LYS A 31 -0.65 -34.02 -0.93
N ALA A 32 -0.31 -32.76 -1.03
CA ALA A 32 -1.16 -31.65 -0.61
C ALA A 32 -2.44 -31.59 -1.46
N TRP A 33 -3.56 -31.26 -0.83
CA TRP A 33 -4.84 -31.06 -1.52
C TRP A 33 -4.78 -29.84 -2.41
N ASP A 34 -4.24 -28.73 -1.89
CA ASP A 34 -4.04 -27.48 -2.57
C ASP A 34 -2.55 -27.25 -2.82
N VAL A 35 -2.20 -26.81 -4.01
CA VAL A 35 -0.80 -26.54 -4.40
C VAL A 35 -0.64 -25.16 -5.00
N PRO A 36 0.56 -24.54 -4.90
CA PRO A 36 0.84 -23.27 -5.57
C PRO A 36 0.61 -23.35 -7.07
N ARG A 37 0.12 -22.26 -7.66
CA ARG A 37 -0.14 -22.14 -9.10
C ARG A 37 1.09 -22.46 -9.96
N ALA A 38 2.28 -22.10 -9.49
CA ALA A 38 3.54 -22.38 -10.19
C ALA A 38 3.82 -23.86 -10.47
N LEU A 39 3.12 -24.78 -9.80
CA LEU A 39 3.17 -26.21 -10.11
C LEU A 39 2.16 -26.64 -11.19
N SER A 40 1.20 -25.79 -11.59
CA SER A 40 0.27 -26.05 -12.70
C SER A 40 0.95 -25.78 -14.05
N LEU A 41 0.44 -26.38 -15.13
CA LEU A 41 0.99 -26.14 -16.46
C LEU A 41 0.99 -24.65 -16.87
N PRO A 42 -0.09 -23.87 -16.67
CA PRO A 42 -0.06 -22.43 -16.95
C PRO A 42 0.96 -21.68 -16.10
N GLY A 43 0.99 -21.90 -14.78
CA GLY A 43 1.94 -21.23 -13.90
C GLY A 43 3.39 -21.61 -14.14
N LEU A 44 3.65 -22.86 -14.54
CA LEU A 44 4.99 -23.30 -14.93
C LEU A 44 5.43 -22.66 -16.25
N ALA A 45 4.54 -22.55 -17.24
CA ALA A 45 4.80 -21.87 -18.52
C ALA A 45 5.13 -20.40 -18.29
N GLU A 46 4.33 -19.71 -17.47
CA GLU A 46 4.54 -18.33 -17.09
C GLU A 46 5.89 -18.13 -16.39
N SER A 47 6.19 -18.92 -15.37
CA SER A 47 7.45 -18.81 -14.62
C SER A 47 8.70 -19.09 -15.45
N LEU A 48 8.57 -19.91 -16.50
CA LEU A 48 9.64 -20.19 -17.45
C LEU A 48 9.67 -19.23 -18.66
N GLY A 49 8.70 -18.33 -18.78
CA GLY A 49 8.60 -17.36 -19.88
C GLY A 49 8.30 -18.00 -21.24
N VAL A 50 7.64 -19.16 -21.27
CA VAL A 50 7.35 -19.92 -22.50
C VAL A 50 5.85 -20.08 -22.69
N VAL A 51 5.44 -20.40 -23.93
CA VAL A 51 4.04 -20.79 -24.19
C VAL A 51 3.78 -22.19 -23.62
N ARG A 52 2.54 -22.45 -23.21
CA ARG A 52 2.14 -23.73 -22.59
C ARG A 52 2.46 -24.95 -23.48
N SER A 53 2.25 -24.84 -24.80
CA SER A 53 2.56 -25.89 -25.76
C SER A 53 4.04 -26.27 -25.79
N ALA A 54 4.95 -25.35 -25.50
CA ALA A 54 6.39 -25.62 -25.46
C ALA A 54 6.81 -26.51 -24.27
N LEU A 55 5.95 -26.67 -23.25
CA LEU A 55 6.22 -27.52 -22.10
C LEU A 55 5.91 -29.01 -22.38
N HIS A 56 5.01 -29.33 -23.32
CA HIS A 56 4.51 -30.70 -23.48
C HIS A 56 5.61 -31.69 -23.81
N ALA A 57 6.46 -31.45 -24.82
CA ALA A 57 7.53 -32.37 -25.20
C ALA A 57 8.60 -32.52 -24.11
N PRO A 58 9.14 -31.45 -23.49
CA PRO A 58 10.10 -31.59 -22.38
C PRO A 58 9.52 -32.31 -21.17
N LEU A 59 8.27 -31.99 -20.78
CA LEU A 59 7.62 -32.64 -19.61
C LEU A 59 7.35 -34.12 -19.86
N SER A 60 6.85 -34.49 -21.06
CA SER A 60 6.61 -35.87 -21.42
C SER A 60 7.92 -36.70 -21.37
N ALA A 61 9.04 -36.13 -21.81
CA ALA A 61 10.33 -36.76 -21.71
C ALA A 61 10.79 -36.91 -20.27
N LEU A 62 10.68 -35.86 -19.44
CA LEU A 62 11.03 -35.89 -18.02
C LEU A 62 10.16 -36.87 -17.23
N GLU A 63 8.88 -37.00 -17.55
CA GLU A 63 7.97 -37.95 -16.93
C GLU A 63 8.29 -39.38 -17.36
N ALA A 64 8.57 -39.64 -18.64
CA ALA A 64 9.02 -40.96 -19.14
C ALA A 64 10.30 -41.40 -18.50
N ASP A 65 11.23 -40.48 -18.24
CA ASP A 65 12.50 -40.77 -17.55
C ASP A 65 12.35 -40.79 -16.02
N GLY A 66 11.16 -40.50 -15.49
CA GLY A 66 10.85 -40.54 -14.07
C GLY A 66 11.48 -39.40 -13.26
N HIS A 67 11.85 -38.29 -13.88
CA HIS A 67 12.37 -37.09 -13.21
C HIS A 67 11.26 -36.19 -12.64
N VAL A 68 10.06 -36.23 -13.20
CA VAL A 68 8.87 -35.55 -12.71
C VAL A 68 7.69 -36.51 -12.61
N SER A 69 6.69 -36.16 -11.83
CA SER A 69 5.40 -36.83 -11.74
C SER A 69 4.28 -35.84 -11.94
N THR A 70 3.20 -36.26 -12.59
CA THR A 70 2.02 -35.43 -12.80
C THR A 70 0.81 -35.96 -12.02
N ARG A 71 -0.04 -35.07 -11.53
CA ARG A 71 -1.33 -35.41 -10.89
C ARG A 71 -2.34 -34.32 -11.05
N SER A 72 -3.59 -34.60 -10.71
CA SER A 72 -4.66 -33.59 -10.66
C SER A 72 -4.83 -33.08 -9.24
N ALA A 73 -4.72 -31.76 -9.02
CA ALA A 73 -4.88 -31.11 -7.73
C ALA A 73 -5.64 -29.77 -7.85
N HIS A 74 -6.15 -29.27 -6.71
CA HIS A 74 -6.60 -27.90 -6.63
C HIS A 74 -5.39 -26.96 -6.58
N VAL A 75 -5.53 -25.84 -7.28
CA VAL A 75 -4.48 -24.80 -7.36
C VAL A 75 -4.94 -23.60 -6.57
N ILE A 76 -4.12 -23.13 -5.64
CA ILE A 76 -4.42 -21.95 -4.81
C ILE A 76 -4.66 -20.75 -5.74
N GLY A 77 -5.81 -20.09 -5.59
CA GLY A 77 -6.23 -18.99 -6.45
C GLY A 77 -6.73 -19.38 -7.85
N GLY A 78 -6.69 -20.67 -8.23
CA GLY A 78 -7.03 -21.15 -9.58
C GLY A 78 -8.49 -21.58 -9.79
N GLY A 79 -9.45 -21.11 -8.97
CA GLY A 79 -10.86 -21.49 -9.06
C GLY A 79 -11.16 -22.85 -8.44
N THR A 80 -12.35 -23.41 -8.75
CA THR A 80 -12.84 -24.67 -8.15
C THR A 80 -12.41 -25.93 -8.91
N ARG A 81 -11.85 -25.76 -10.12
CA ARG A 81 -11.46 -26.86 -10.99
C ARG A 81 -10.10 -27.42 -10.62
N ARG A 82 -9.97 -28.77 -10.66
CA ARG A 82 -8.68 -29.45 -10.54
C ARG A 82 -7.87 -29.28 -11.82
N ARG A 83 -6.59 -28.95 -11.68
CA ARG A 83 -5.65 -28.79 -12.80
C ARG A 83 -4.54 -29.85 -12.73
N THR A 84 -3.94 -30.14 -13.88
CA THR A 84 -2.72 -30.94 -13.94
C THR A 84 -1.58 -30.14 -13.31
N VAL A 85 -0.94 -30.73 -12.30
CA VAL A 85 0.22 -30.17 -11.62
C VAL A 85 1.42 -31.12 -11.74
N VAL A 86 2.61 -30.54 -11.75
CA VAL A 86 3.87 -31.25 -11.98
C VAL A 86 4.72 -31.17 -10.72
N HIS A 87 5.26 -32.30 -10.27
CA HIS A 87 6.17 -32.40 -9.14
C HIS A 87 7.50 -32.99 -9.55
N ILE A 88 8.61 -32.51 -9.01
CA ILE A 88 9.92 -33.10 -9.18
C ILE A 88 10.05 -34.34 -8.29
N THR A 89 10.57 -35.42 -8.83
CA THR A 89 10.87 -36.67 -8.06
C THR A 89 12.26 -36.61 -7.42
N ASP A 90 12.56 -37.54 -6.51
CA ASP A 90 13.92 -37.67 -5.97
C ASP A 90 14.96 -37.85 -7.07
N ARG A 91 14.64 -38.61 -8.11
CA ARG A 91 15.51 -38.81 -9.29
C ARG A 91 15.72 -37.48 -10.05
N GLY A 92 14.71 -36.64 -10.13
CA GLY A 92 14.84 -35.31 -10.72
C GLY A 92 15.75 -34.41 -9.88
N ARG A 93 15.66 -34.48 -8.57
CA ARG A 93 16.54 -33.75 -7.63
C ARG A 93 17.98 -34.22 -7.72
N GLU A 94 18.19 -35.54 -7.82
CA GLU A 94 19.52 -36.14 -8.03
C GLU A 94 20.15 -35.66 -9.36
N ALA A 95 19.36 -35.55 -10.42
CA ALA A 95 19.84 -35.05 -11.71
C ALA A 95 20.34 -33.60 -11.65
N LEU A 96 19.79 -32.79 -10.75
CA LEU A 96 20.23 -31.40 -10.50
C LEU A 96 21.45 -31.33 -9.57
N SER A 97 21.62 -32.27 -8.64
CA SER A 97 22.68 -32.24 -7.62
C SER A 97 24.10 -32.40 -8.19
N GLY A 98 24.23 -32.84 -9.44
CA GLY A 98 25.50 -32.92 -10.17
C GLY A 98 25.94 -31.62 -10.85
N LEU A 99 25.11 -30.57 -10.83
CA LEU A 99 25.44 -29.24 -11.31
C LEU A 99 25.97 -28.45 -10.13
N GLU A 100 27.20 -27.98 -10.17
CA GLU A 100 27.83 -27.20 -9.10
C GLU A 100 26.93 -26.03 -8.72
N GLU A 101 26.47 -25.99 -7.45
CA GLU A 101 25.88 -24.78 -6.88
C GLU A 101 26.98 -23.69 -6.81
N PRO A 102 26.79 -22.50 -7.40
CA PRO A 102 27.68 -21.42 -7.12
C PRO A 102 27.62 -21.14 -5.62
N SER A 103 28.79 -20.97 -5.00
CA SER A 103 28.97 -20.60 -3.60
C SER A 103 27.84 -19.69 -3.12
N ARG A 104 27.11 -20.10 -2.06
CA ARG A 104 26.07 -19.30 -1.40
C ARG A 104 26.69 -18.03 -0.79
N ALA A 105 26.95 -17.01 -1.59
CA ALA A 105 26.98 -15.65 -1.11
C ALA A 105 25.62 -15.40 -0.40
N ARG A 106 25.62 -14.74 0.77
CA ARG A 106 24.37 -14.42 1.48
C ARG A 106 23.46 -13.68 0.51
N ARG A 107 22.41 -14.38 0.03
CA ARG A 107 21.38 -13.74 -0.81
C ARG A 107 20.79 -12.54 -0.06
N GLY A 108 20.56 -11.45 -0.75
CA GLY A 108 19.93 -10.25 -0.22
C GLY A 108 18.49 -10.49 0.24
N ARG A 109 17.87 -9.48 0.80
CA ARG A 109 16.48 -9.51 1.26
C ARG A 109 15.58 -8.76 0.29
N SER A 110 14.37 -9.26 0.09
CA SER A 110 13.32 -8.56 -0.66
C SER A 110 12.19 -8.12 0.25
N PHE A 111 11.60 -6.97 -0.08
CA PHE A 111 10.42 -6.40 0.57
C PHE A 111 9.43 -5.91 -0.49
N GLY A 112 8.15 -5.93 -0.16
CA GLY A 112 7.07 -5.56 -1.07
C GLY A 112 6.62 -6.69 -2.00
N PRO A 113 5.69 -6.42 -2.91
CA PRO A 113 5.04 -7.40 -3.78
C PRO A 113 5.95 -7.79 -4.97
N LEU A 114 7.10 -8.39 -4.69
CA LEU A 114 8.05 -8.80 -5.72
C LEU A 114 7.42 -9.88 -6.62
N PRO A 115 7.29 -9.66 -7.94
CA PRO A 115 6.73 -10.66 -8.86
C PRO A 115 7.54 -11.96 -8.87
N GLU A 116 6.92 -13.07 -9.26
CA GLU A 116 7.66 -14.31 -9.47
C GLU A 116 8.74 -14.16 -10.56
N PRO A 117 9.90 -14.85 -10.41
CA PRO A 117 10.95 -14.78 -11.42
C PRO A 117 10.48 -15.42 -12.73
N ILE A 118 10.69 -14.70 -13.82
CA ILE A 118 10.37 -15.17 -15.18
C ILE A 118 11.71 -15.34 -15.93
N SER A 119 11.82 -16.41 -16.71
CA SER A 119 12.96 -16.58 -17.60
C SER A 119 12.91 -15.56 -18.73
N LEU A 120 13.96 -14.79 -18.85
CA LEU A 120 14.12 -13.86 -19.96
C LEU A 120 14.62 -14.60 -21.21
N HIS A 121 14.16 -14.13 -22.37
CA HIS A 121 14.61 -14.60 -23.67
C HIS A 121 15.11 -13.40 -24.47
N GLY A 122 16.41 -13.40 -24.84
CA GLY A 122 17.02 -12.36 -25.65
C GLY A 122 17.05 -10.97 -24.99
N ARG A 123 17.16 -10.92 -23.67
CA ARG A 123 17.25 -9.71 -22.85
C ARG A 123 18.47 -9.72 -21.92
N GLU A 124 19.38 -10.65 -22.15
CA GLU A 124 20.55 -10.86 -21.30
C GLU A 124 21.48 -9.64 -21.32
N GLU A 125 21.65 -9.01 -22.50
CA GLU A 125 22.45 -7.77 -22.67
C GLU A 125 21.76 -6.58 -22.00
N ASP A 126 20.45 -6.42 -22.23
CA ASP A 126 19.65 -5.37 -21.59
C ASP A 126 19.70 -5.49 -20.05
N ALA A 127 19.53 -6.71 -19.53
CA ALA A 127 19.59 -6.98 -18.10
C ALA A 127 20.97 -6.68 -17.50
N THR A 128 22.02 -7.04 -18.19
CA THR A 128 23.41 -6.78 -17.74
C THR A 128 23.69 -5.28 -17.75
N SER A 129 23.39 -4.57 -18.84
CA SER A 129 23.61 -3.12 -18.98
C SER A 129 22.83 -2.33 -17.92
N LEU A 130 21.56 -2.69 -17.70
CA LEU A 130 20.71 -2.05 -16.70
C LEU A 130 21.19 -2.33 -15.28
N SER A 131 21.56 -3.59 -14.99
CA SER A 131 22.15 -3.98 -13.70
C SER A 131 23.45 -3.22 -13.41
N ASP A 132 24.36 -3.17 -14.37
CA ASP A 132 25.65 -2.49 -14.20
C ASP A 132 25.45 -1.00 -13.86
N SER A 133 24.51 -0.33 -14.53
CA SER A 133 24.17 1.08 -14.26
C SER A 133 23.63 1.26 -12.84
N LEU A 134 22.66 0.44 -12.43
CA LEU A 134 22.02 0.51 -11.11
C LEU A 134 23.01 0.13 -9.99
N LEU A 135 23.80 -0.93 -10.18
CA LEU A 135 24.78 -1.36 -9.19
C LEU A 135 25.97 -0.39 -9.06
N ALA A 136 26.18 0.46 -10.06
CA ALA A 136 27.12 1.60 -10.00
C ALA A 136 26.54 2.84 -9.30
N GLY A 137 25.28 2.80 -8.84
CA GLY A 137 24.63 3.88 -8.10
C GLY A 137 23.80 4.83 -8.97
N SER A 138 23.47 4.48 -10.22
CA SER A 138 22.63 5.32 -11.08
C SER A 138 21.16 5.11 -10.79
N ASN A 139 20.34 6.16 -10.96
CA ASN A 139 18.89 6.06 -11.00
C ASN A 139 18.43 5.95 -12.47
N VAL A 140 17.50 5.03 -12.75
CA VAL A 140 17.07 4.72 -14.12
C VAL A 140 15.56 4.72 -14.24
N LEU A 141 15.03 5.39 -15.28
CA LEU A 141 13.67 5.25 -15.75
C LEU A 141 13.65 4.23 -16.91
N LEU A 142 13.13 3.04 -16.66
CA LEU A 142 12.91 2.02 -17.69
C LEU A 142 11.57 2.29 -18.39
N SER A 143 11.63 2.76 -19.63
CA SER A 143 10.47 3.13 -20.43
C SER A 143 10.25 2.20 -21.63
N GLY A 144 9.06 2.19 -22.21
CA GLY A 144 8.75 1.42 -23.42
C GLY A 144 7.27 1.07 -23.57
N LEU A 145 6.92 0.39 -24.66
CA LEU A 145 5.55 0.02 -24.97
C LEU A 145 4.91 -0.91 -23.92
N PRO A 146 3.56 -0.91 -23.79
CA PRO A 146 2.86 -1.90 -22.96
C PRO A 146 3.15 -3.33 -23.46
N GLY A 147 3.44 -4.27 -22.54
CA GLY A 147 3.68 -5.68 -22.91
C GLY A 147 5.06 -5.99 -23.50
N VAL A 148 5.98 -5.00 -23.63
CA VAL A 148 7.33 -5.20 -24.18
C VAL A 148 8.29 -5.94 -23.24
N GLY A 149 7.87 -6.16 -21.96
CA GLY A 149 8.63 -6.94 -20.98
C GLY A 149 9.41 -6.10 -19.95
N LYS A 150 9.01 -4.84 -19.70
CA LYS A 150 9.68 -3.96 -18.73
C LYS A 150 9.72 -4.53 -17.31
N SER A 151 8.57 -4.94 -16.77
CA SER A 151 8.48 -5.54 -15.42
C SER A 151 9.26 -6.84 -15.32
N SER A 152 9.30 -7.63 -16.39
CA SER A 152 10.11 -8.87 -16.46
C SER A 152 11.61 -8.57 -16.41
N LEU A 153 12.05 -7.53 -17.15
CA LEU A 153 13.45 -7.08 -17.13
C LEU A 153 13.82 -6.52 -15.75
N ALA A 154 12.97 -5.65 -15.18
CA ALA A 154 13.16 -5.11 -13.83
C ALA A 154 13.23 -6.24 -12.77
N ARG A 155 12.39 -7.27 -12.92
CA ARG A 155 12.42 -8.46 -12.04
C ARG A 155 13.72 -9.24 -12.15
N ALA A 156 14.27 -9.40 -13.35
CA ALA A 156 15.56 -10.08 -13.55
C ALA A 156 16.74 -9.28 -12.95
N VAL A 157 16.73 -7.96 -13.11
CA VAL A 157 17.70 -7.06 -12.46
C VAL A 157 17.60 -7.15 -10.93
N ALA A 158 16.38 -7.17 -10.39
CA ALA A 158 16.15 -7.37 -8.96
C ALA A 158 16.71 -8.71 -8.46
N GLU A 159 16.54 -9.81 -9.24
CA GLU A 159 17.11 -11.12 -8.90
C GLU A 159 18.64 -11.11 -8.91
N GLN A 160 19.24 -10.43 -9.87
CA GLN A 160 20.70 -10.25 -9.93
C GLN A 160 21.21 -9.47 -8.71
N ALA A 161 20.55 -8.36 -8.34
CA ALA A 161 20.86 -7.60 -7.15
C ALA A 161 20.75 -8.45 -5.87
N LEU A 162 19.67 -9.24 -5.72
CA LEU A 162 19.48 -10.16 -4.61
C LEU A 162 20.60 -11.22 -4.55
N SER A 163 21.00 -11.77 -5.69
CA SER A 163 22.09 -12.77 -5.76
C SER A 163 23.44 -12.21 -5.31
N MET A 164 23.64 -10.90 -5.49
CA MET A 164 24.83 -10.15 -5.07
C MET A 164 24.74 -9.62 -3.63
N GLY A 165 23.69 -9.98 -2.89
CA GLY A 165 23.48 -9.62 -1.49
C GLY A 165 22.88 -8.24 -1.27
N TRP A 166 22.29 -7.62 -2.32
CA TRP A 166 21.58 -6.34 -2.19
C TRP A 166 20.20 -6.52 -1.56
N THR A 167 19.72 -5.49 -0.88
CA THR A 167 18.32 -5.40 -0.47
C THR A 167 17.50 -4.86 -1.64
N VAL A 168 16.41 -5.54 -1.99
CA VAL A 168 15.47 -5.07 -3.02
C VAL A 168 14.15 -4.71 -2.35
N ARG A 169 13.65 -3.52 -2.65
CA ARG A 169 12.35 -3.01 -2.21
C ARG A 169 11.48 -2.74 -3.42
N TRP A 170 10.40 -3.49 -3.56
CA TRP A 170 9.52 -3.42 -4.74
C TRP A 170 8.20 -2.77 -4.39
N ALA A 171 7.76 -1.80 -5.21
CA ALA A 171 6.43 -1.24 -5.18
C ALA A 171 5.82 -1.36 -6.57
N SER A 172 4.54 -1.74 -6.64
CA SER A 172 3.75 -1.74 -7.88
C SER A 172 2.65 -0.69 -7.76
N CYS A 173 2.59 0.24 -8.71
CA CYS A 173 1.62 1.33 -8.69
C CYS A 173 0.25 0.89 -9.23
N GLY A 174 -0.78 1.45 -8.64
CA GLY A 174 -2.15 1.45 -9.14
C GLY A 174 -2.73 2.86 -9.05
N SER A 175 -3.97 3.03 -9.44
CA SER A 175 -4.67 4.33 -9.44
C SER A 175 -4.78 4.96 -8.04
N ASP A 176 -4.76 4.16 -7.01
CA ASP A 176 -4.85 4.54 -5.60
C ASP A 176 -3.50 4.57 -4.88
N THR A 177 -2.40 4.48 -5.61
CA THR A 177 -1.05 4.51 -5.03
C THR A 177 -0.54 5.95 -4.92
N ASP A 178 -0.20 6.37 -3.70
CA ASP A 178 0.49 7.63 -3.41
C ASP A 178 1.93 7.37 -2.88
N ALA A 179 2.68 8.43 -2.61
CA ALA A 179 4.04 8.30 -2.06
C ALA A 179 4.07 7.53 -0.73
N ALA A 180 3.07 7.74 0.15
CA ALA A 180 2.97 7.00 1.40
C ALA A 180 2.68 5.50 1.17
N GLY A 181 1.87 5.18 0.17
CA GLY A 181 1.59 3.79 -0.28
C GLY A 181 2.86 3.10 -0.78
N ILE A 182 3.66 3.78 -1.60
CA ILE A 182 4.97 3.28 -2.03
C ILE A 182 5.87 3.04 -0.82
N GLY A 183 5.92 3.99 0.12
CA GLY A 183 6.66 3.85 1.38
C GLY A 183 6.24 2.60 2.15
N ARG A 184 4.95 2.32 2.27
CA ARG A 184 4.44 1.09 2.92
C ARG A 184 4.85 -0.17 2.19
N MET A 185 4.81 -0.20 0.87
CA MET A 185 5.27 -1.35 0.09
C MET A 185 6.78 -1.60 0.27
N TRP A 186 7.59 -0.54 0.32
CA TRP A 186 9.04 -0.66 0.49
C TRP A 186 9.48 -0.98 1.92
N LEU A 187 8.81 -0.43 2.93
CA LEU A 187 9.28 -0.41 4.33
C LEU A 187 8.35 -1.16 5.30
N GLY A 188 7.14 -1.53 4.85
CA GLY A 188 6.09 -2.10 5.68
C GLY A 188 5.15 -1.03 6.24
N GLU A 189 4.11 -1.46 6.96
CA GLU A 189 3.02 -0.61 7.45
C GLU A 189 3.46 0.54 8.39
N GLY A 190 4.65 0.46 8.94
CA GLY A 190 5.24 1.51 9.78
C GLY A 190 6.05 2.56 9.00
N ALA A 191 5.94 2.58 7.69
CA ALA A 191 6.64 3.55 6.86
C ALA A 191 6.24 4.99 7.20
N PRO A 192 7.19 5.94 7.14
CA PRO A 192 6.83 7.35 7.17
C PRO A 192 6.01 7.73 5.93
N SER A 193 5.30 8.86 5.97
CA SER A 193 4.45 9.30 4.88
C SER A 193 5.06 10.40 4.00
N SER A 194 6.07 11.13 4.49
CA SER A 194 6.71 12.18 3.70
C SER A 194 7.81 11.62 2.77
N PRO A 195 7.93 12.12 1.52
CA PRO A 195 8.92 11.67 0.55
C PRO A 195 10.35 11.56 1.10
N SER A 196 10.88 12.64 1.68
CA SER A 196 12.23 12.67 2.25
C SER A 196 12.45 11.67 3.38
N ALA A 197 11.43 11.45 4.24
CA ALA A 197 11.52 10.48 5.32
C ALA A 197 11.43 9.03 4.81
N ILE A 198 10.66 8.77 3.74
CA ILE A 198 10.60 7.45 3.09
C ILE A 198 11.98 7.11 2.51
N ILE A 199 12.57 8.01 1.73
CA ILE A 199 13.90 7.81 1.16
C ILE A 199 14.93 7.64 2.27
N GLY A 200 14.96 8.52 3.28
CA GLY A 200 15.89 8.40 4.40
C GLY A 200 15.75 7.11 5.22
N ALA A 201 14.54 6.54 5.32
CA ALA A 201 14.30 5.25 5.96
C ALA A 201 14.60 4.05 5.04
N SER A 202 14.53 4.26 3.72
CA SER A 202 14.88 3.25 2.70
C SER A 202 16.38 3.18 2.45
N ASP A 203 17.11 4.20 2.90
CA ASP A 203 18.53 4.39 2.67
C ASP A 203 19.37 3.24 3.25
N GLY A 204 20.31 2.76 2.47
CA GLY A 204 21.22 1.70 2.86
C GLY A 204 22.19 1.35 1.73
N THR A 205 23.45 1.15 2.08
CA THR A 205 24.43 0.64 1.13
C THR A 205 23.93 -0.67 0.51
N ARG A 206 23.90 -0.74 -0.82
CA ARG A 206 23.39 -1.88 -1.59
C ARG A 206 21.87 -2.08 -1.45
N THR A 207 21.12 -1.00 -1.62
CA THR A 207 19.67 -1.06 -1.71
C THR A 207 19.21 -0.67 -3.12
N LEU A 208 18.34 -1.49 -3.72
CA LEU A 208 17.64 -1.22 -4.97
C LEU A 208 16.16 -0.98 -4.67
N LEU A 209 15.69 0.22 -4.95
CA LEU A 209 14.29 0.62 -4.88
C LEU A 209 13.66 0.45 -6.26
N VAL A 210 12.60 -0.32 -6.37
CA VAL A 210 11.88 -0.53 -7.63
C VAL A 210 10.48 0.05 -7.50
N LEU A 211 10.10 0.86 -8.48
CA LEU A 211 8.75 1.39 -8.66
C LEU A 211 8.22 0.90 -10.01
N ASP A 212 7.36 -0.10 -9.99
CA ASP A 212 6.80 -0.71 -11.19
C ASP A 212 5.40 -0.15 -11.53
N GLU A 213 5.02 -0.21 -12.81
CA GLU A 213 3.72 0.22 -13.34
C GLU A 213 3.39 1.69 -13.04
N ALA A 214 4.38 2.59 -13.01
CA ALA A 214 4.19 3.99 -12.63
C ALA A 214 3.17 4.75 -13.49
N GLN A 215 2.86 4.28 -14.70
CA GLN A 215 1.81 4.87 -15.55
C GLN A 215 0.38 4.61 -15.06
N GLU A 216 0.20 3.72 -14.09
CA GLU A 216 -1.12 3.45 -13.50
C GLU A 216 -1.48 4.44 -12.37
N LEU A 217 -0.54 5.31 -11.99
CA LEU A 217 -0.77 6.35 -10.99
C LEU A 217 -1.90 7.29 -11.42
N HIS A 218 -2.81 7.60 -10.49
CA HIS A 218 -3.78 8.66 -10.72
C HIS A 218 -3.05 10.03 -10.80
N PRO A 219 -3.45 10.95 -11.69
CA PRO A 219 -2.79 12.26 -11.84
C PRO A 219 -2.65 13.02 -10.52
N ARG A 220 -3.61 12.90 -9.62
CA ARG A 220 -3.58 13.47 -8.27
C ARG A 220 -2.31 13.10 -7.49
N HIS A 221 -1.82 11.88 -7.63
CA HIS A 221 -0.69 11.35 -6.87
C HIS A 221 0.66 11.52 -7.59
N ALA A 222 0.64 11.84 -8.89
CA ALA A 222 1.85 11.89 -9.71
C ALA A 222 2.88 12.90 -9.18
N ALA A 223 2.47 14.07 -8.72
CA ALA A 223 3.37 15.09 -8.18
C ALA A 223 4.07 14.63 -6.88
N GLY A 224 3.36 14.00 -5.95
CA GLY A 224 3.95 13.48 -4.71
C GLY A 224 4.91 12.30 -4.95
N VAL A 225 4.64 11.49 -5.98
CA VAL A 225 5.55 10.41 -6.39
C VAL A 225 6.78 10.98 -7.12
N ALA A 226 6.62 12.02 -7.93
CA ALA A 226 7.75 12.74 -8.53
C ALA A 226 8.69 13.29 -7.45
N GLU A 227 8.14 13.98 -6.43
CA GLU A 227 8.90 14.46 -5.28
C GLU A 227 9.63 13.31 -4.56
N LEU A 228 8.98 12.16 -4.37
CA LEU A 228 9.62 10.97 -3.78
C LEU A 228 10.84 10.51 -4.59
N LEU A 229 10.73 10.51 -5.92
CA LEU A 229 11.83 10.10 -6.80
C LEU A 229 12.95 11.14 -6.84
N ASP A 230 12.63 12.44 -6.80
CA ASP A 230 13.61 13.54 -6.78
C ASP A 230 14.43 13.59 -5.47
N GLU A 231 13.86 13.10 -4.35
CA GLU A 231 14.57 12.95 -3.07
C GLU A 231 15.60 11.79 -3.07
N ALA A 232 15.55 10.90 -4.07
CA ALA A 232 16.44 9.74 -4.13
C ALA A 232 17.85 10.13 -4.59
N SER A 233 18.78 10.11 -3.65
CA SER A 233 20.21 10.38 -3.95
C SER A 233 20.92 9.11 -4.42
N PRO A 234 21.70 9.19 -5.54
CA PRO A 234 22.50 8.05 -6.01
C PRO A 234 23.57 7.58 -5.03
N GLU A 235 23.91 8.38 -4.01
CA GLU A 235 24.96 8.06 -3.05
C GLU A 235 24.55 6.98 -2.05
N SER A 236 23.23 6.76 -1.87
CA SER A 236 22.69 5.96 -0.79
C SER A 236 21.91 4.73 -1.26
N SER A 237 21.15 4.84 -2.32
CA SER A 237 20.35 3.77 -2.92
C SER A 237 20.20 4.01 -4.42
N SER A 238 20.01 2.93 -5.19
CA SER A 238 19.67 3.03 -6.61
C SER A 238 18.18 2.87 -6.80
N VAL A 239 17.59 3.65 -7.70
CA VAL A 239 16.17 3.59 -8.01
C VAL A 239 15.95 3.15 -9.46
N LEU A 240 15.07 2.16 -9.64
CA LEU A 240 14.56 1.73 -10.94
C LEU A 240 13.07 2.06 -11.01
N ALA A 241 12.71 3.13 -11.70
CA ALA A 241 11.34 3.45 -12.03
C ALA A 241 10.96 2.82 -13.37
N VAL A 242 9.81 2.15 -13.43
CA VAL A 242 9.33 1.46 -14.62
C VAL A 242 8.00 2.06 -15.04
N SER A 243 7.93 2.56 -16.28
CA SER A 243 6.75 3.24 -16.81
C SER A 243 6.55 2.97 -18.28
N ARG A 244 5.36 3.27 -18.79
CA ARG A 244 5.15 3.47 -20.23
C ARG A 244 5.76 4.81 -20.64
N SER A 245 5.99 4.97 -21.92
CA SER A 245 6.37 6.26 -22.50
C SER A 245 5.13 6.95 -23.11
N PRO A 246 4.82 8.22 -22.77
CA PRO A 246 5.48 9.05 -21.78
C PRO A 246 5.16 8.66 -20.31
N SER A 247 6.10 8.90 -19.41
CA SER A 247 5.89 8.73 -17.98
C SER A 247 4.96 9.83 -17.40
N PRO A 248 4.11 9.54 -16.40
CA PRO A 248 3.20 10.53 -15.81
C PRO A 248 3.92 11.68 -15.08
N PHE A 249 5.18 11.49 -14.72
CA PHE A 249 6.02 12.50 -14.05
C PHE A 249 7.24 12.92 -14.90
N GLY A 250 7.28 12.55 -16.20
CA GLY A 250 8.45 12.80 -17.05
C GLY A 250 9.67 11.97 -16.66
N ILE A 251 10.87 12.51 -16.85
CA ILE A 251 12.13 11.93 -16.37
C ILE A 251 12.50 12.67 -15.09
N PRO A 252 12.53 12.02 -13.90
CA PRO A 252 12.86 12.67 -12.64
C PRO A 252 14.31 13.21 -12.65
N GLU A 253 14.59 14.19 -11.78
CA GLU A 253 15.94 14.77 -11.70
C GLU A 253 16.97 13.71 -11.29
N GLY A 254 18.10 13.67 -11.99
CA GLY A 254 19.16 12.68 -11.73
C GLY A 254 18.90 11.28 -12.29
N PHE A 255 17.81 11.06 -13.04
CA PHE A 255 17.54 9.79 -13.71
C PHE A 255 18.03 9.77 -15.14
N SER A 256 18.54 8.62 -15.59
CA SER A 256 18.76 8.31 -17.00
C SER A 256 17.61 7.47 -17.55
N GLU A 257 17.19 7.71 -18.78
CA GLU A 257 16.16 6.90 -19.43
C GLU A 257 16.79 5.70 -20.15
N PHE A 258 16.27 4.49 -19.87
CA PHE A 258 16.53 3.26 -20.60
C PHE A 258 15.27 2.84 -21.35
N LYS A 259 15.28 3.00 -22.68
CA LYS A 259 14.12 2.68 -23.51
C LYS A 259 14.19 1.23 -23.99
N LEU A 260 13.19 0.43 -23.60
CA LEU A 260 13.09 -0.98 -23.99
C LEU A 260 12.28 -1.12 -25.28
N GLU A 261 12.88 -1.73 -26.29
CA GLU A 261 12.25 -2.00 -27.60
C GLU A 261 11.83 -3.47 -27.73
N GLY A 262 11.21 -3.86 -28.84
CA GLY A 262 10.86 -5.26 -29.15
C GLY A 262 12.09 -6.17 -29.19
N LEU A 263 11.88 -7.48 -29.12
CA LEU A 263 12.96 -8.47 -29.22
C LEU A 263 13.58 -8.49 -30.61
N ALA A 264 14.87 -8.75 -30.68
CA ALA A 264 15.52 -9.09 -31.95
C ALA A 264 14.89 -10.38 -32.53
N LEU A 265 14.82 -10.45 -33.86
CA LEU A 265 14.12 -11.53 -34.56
C LEU A 265 14.61 -12.92 -34.22
N GLU A 266 15.91 -13.07 -33.94
CA GLU A 266 16.53 -14.33 -33.53
C GLU A 266 16.02 -14.85 -32.18
N HIS A 267 15.65 -13.92 -31.26
CA HIS A 267 15.11 -14.26 -29.95
C HIS A 267 13.58 -14.35 -29.93
N ALA A 268 12.90 -13.57 -30.77
CA ALA A 268 11.45 -13.55 -30.90
C ALA A 268 10.87 -14.95 -31.20
N ARG A 269 11.60 -15.75 -31.96
CA ARG A 269 11.21 -17.11 -32.32
C ARG A 269 11.02 -18.03 -31.11
N SER A 270 11.78 -17.85 -30.03
CA SER A 270 11.67 -18.68 -28.83
C SER A 270 10.36 -18.49 -28.06
N LEU A 271 9.61 -17.44 -28.35
CA LEU A 271 8.31 -17.14 -27.76
C LEU A 271 7.13 -17.66 -28.57
N LEU A 272 7.36 -18.10 -29.81
CA LEU A 272 6.33 -18.69 -30.67
C LEU A 272 6.12 -20.17 -30.37
N PRO A 273 4.95 -20.76 -30.73
CA PRO A 273 4.70 -22.19 -30.61
C PRO A 273 5.80 -23.04 -31.27
N SER A 274 6.16 -24.14 -30.62
CA SER A 274 7.28 -25.01 -31.06
C SER A 274 7.04 -25.72 -32.40
N ASP A 275 5.81 -25.78 -32.86
CA ASP A 275 5.38 -26.36 -34.14
C ASP A 275 5.44 -25.38 -35.31
N THR A 276 5.74 -24.10 -35.04
CA THR A 276 5.87 -23.04 -36.06
C THR A 276 7.13 -23.25 -36.91
N ASP A 277 6.97 -23.33 -38.22
CA ASP A 277 8.12 -23.41 -39.13
C ASP A 277 8.95 -22.12 -39.14
N SER A 278 10.22 -22.24 -39.51
CA SER A 278 11.17 -21.11 -39.38
C SER A 278 10.85 -19.90 -40.28
N THR A 279 10.12 -20.11 -41.38
CA THR A 279 9.74 -19.04 -42.31
C THR A 279 8.58 -18.25 -41.73
N THR A 280 7.53 -18.96 -41.31
CA THR A 280 6.37 -18.39 -40.63
C THR A 280 6.79 -17.67 -39.34
N ALA A 281 7.64 -18.28 -38.50
CA ALA A 281 8.13 -17.67 -37.30
C ALA A 281 8.84 -16.33 -37.54
N ARG A 282 9.64 -16.22 -38.61
CA ARG A 282 10.30 -14.96 -38.98
C ARG A 282 9.29 -13.91 -39.42
N VAL A 283 8.31 -14.29 -40.27
CA VAL A 283 7.33 -13.34 -40.76
C VAL A 283 6.44 -12.82 -39.65
N VAL A 284 5.98 -13.68 -38.73
CA VAL A 284 5.19 -13.28 -37.57
C VAL A 284 6.01 -12.36 -36.63
N ALA A 285 7.28 -12.71 -36.37
CA ALA A 285 8.13 -11.88 -35.51
C ALA A 285 8.39 -10.48 -36.13
N GLU A 286 8.59 -10.41 -37.46
CA GLU A 286 8.70 -9.14 -38.18
C GLU A 286 7.40 -8.34 -38.17
N ALA A 287 6.24 -9.01 -38.40
CA ALA A 287 4.94 -8.36 -38.42
C ALA A 287 4.58 -7.74 -37.06
N LEU A 288 4.80 -8.48 -35.98
CA LEU A 288 4.54 -8.03 -34.60
C LEU A 288 5.70 -7.23 -33.97
N GLY A 289 6.73 -6.85 -34.78
CA GLY A 289 7.84 -6.01 -34.29
C GLY A 289 8.63 -6.59 -33.11
N GLY A 290 8.70 -7.92 -33.00
CA GLY A 290 9.36 -8.59 -31.87
C GLY A 290 8.67 -8.37 -30.51
N HIS A 291 7.38 -7.99 -30.47
CA HIS A 291 6.66 -7.65 -29.25
C HIS A 291 6.36 -8.90 -28.41
N PRO A 292 6.95 -9.10 -27.19
CA PRO A 292 6.90 -10.37 -26.48
C PRO A 292 5.49 -10.87 -26.17
N LEU A 293 4.60 -9.98 -25.70
CA LEU A 293 3.23 -10.36 -25.37
C LEU A 293 2.45 -10.78 -26.62
N ALA A 294 2.55 -10.04 -27.71
CA ALA A 294 1.86 -10.39 -28.95
C ALA A 294 2.35 -11.73 -29.52
N LEU A 295 3.68 -11.98 -29.46
CA LEU A 295 4.25 -13.27 -29.89
C LEU A 295 3.75 -14.45 -29.05
N ARG A 296 3.60 -14.27 -27.74
CA ARG A 296 3.07 -15.30 -26.83
C ARG A 296 1.57 -15.56 -27.03
N LEU A 297 0.83 -14.58 -27.46
CA LEU A 297 -0.61 -14.67 -27.73
C LEU A 297 -0.91 -15.26 -29.11
N TRP A 298 0.07 -15.24 -30.04
CA TRP A 298 -0.12 -15.80 -31.36
C TRP A 298 -0.17 -17.32 -31.33
N SER A 299 -1.04 -17.95 -32.16
CA SER A 299 -1.19 -19.40 -32.34
C SER A 299 -0.90 -19.82 -33.77
N SER A 300 -0.34 -21.03 -33.95
CA SER A 300 -0.05 -21.59 -35.27
C SER A 300 -1.29 -21.79 -36.18
N ASP A 301 -2.47 -21.81 -35.58
CA ASP A 301 -3.76 -21.93 -36.30
C ASP A 301 -4.26 -20.60 -36.89
N GLU A 302 -3.53 -19.49 -36.62
CA GLU A 302 -3.91 -18.16 -37.08
C GLU A 302 -3.29 -17.77 -38.39
N GLU A 303 -3.96 -16.80 -39.04
CA GLU A 303 -3.36 -16.09 -40.16
C GLU A 303 -2.15 -15.28 -39.67
N VAL A 304 -1.16 -15.18 -40.52
CA VAL A 304 0.04 -14.37 -40.22
C VAL A 304 -0.38 -12.91 -40.21
N PRO A 305 -0.05 -12.16 -39.12
CA PRO A 305 -0.40 -10.74 -39.00
C PRO A 305 0.16 -9.93 -40.18
N GLU A 306 -0.56 -8.87 -40.59
CA GLU A 306 -0.09 -7.98 -41.62
C GLU A 306 1.14 -7.18 -41.16
N ARG A 307 2.08 -6.95 -42.08
CA ARG A 307 3.30 -6.18 -41.76
C ARG A 307 2.96 -4.75 -41.39
N GLY A 308 3.27 -4.33 -40.15
CA GLY A 308 2.97 -3.00 -39.65
C GLY A 308 1.61 -2.87 -38.96
N GLU A 309 0.88 -3.98 -38.79
CA GLU A 309 -0.30 -4.02 -37.92
C GLU A 309 0.10 -3.61 -36.51
N ALA A 310 -0.63 -2.67 -35.91
CA ALA A 310 -0.36 -2.28 -34.54
C ALA A 310 -0.67 -3.45 -33.60
N VAL A 311 0.21 -3.73 -32.63
CA VAL A 311 0.01 -4.81 -31.66
C VAL A 311 -1.35 -4.73 -30.98
N GLN A 312 -1.85 -3.51 -30.75
CA GLN A 312 -3.18 -3.28 -30.18
C GLN A 312 -4.29 -3.79 -31.11
N GLU A 313 -4.20 -3.50 -32.40
CA GLU A 313 -5.15 -3.94 -33.44
C GLU A 313 -5.14 -5.47 -33.57
N TYR A 314 -3.95 -6.09 -33.54
CA TYR A 314 -3.79 -7.54 -33.51
C TYR A 314 -4.50 -8.17 -32.30
N ILE A 315 -4.32 -7.61 -31.10
CA ILE A 315 -4.97 -8.13 -29.89
C ILE A 315 -6.50 -8.03 -30.01
N GLU A 316 -7.00 -6.90 -30.49
CA GLU A 316 -8.44 -6.67 -30.67
C GLU A 316 -9.03 -7.63 -31.72
N SER A 317 -8.38 -7.74 -32.87
CA SER A 317 -8.89 -8.54 -33.98
C SER A 317 -8.77 -10.05 -33.77
N THR A 318 -7.80 -10.49 -32.97
CA THR A 318 -7.45 -11.92 -32.90
C THR A 318 -7.71 -12.48 -31.49
N VAL A 319 -7.14 -11.89 -30.45
CA VAL A 319 -7.22 -12.46 -29.09
C VAL A 319 -8.64 -12.33 -28.52
N MET A 320 -9.27 -11.15 -28.69
CA MET A 320 -10.61 -10.91 -28.14
C MET A 320 -11.70 -11.77 -28.81
N ARG A 321 -11.56 -12.06 -30.12
CA ARG A 321 -12.55 -12.86 -30.86
C ARG A 321 -12.57 -14.34 -30.50
N ARG A 322 -11.55 -14.84 -29.81
CA ARG A 322 -11.46 -16.28 -29.43
C ARG A 322 -12.13 -16.60 -28.12
N LEU A 323 -12.34 -15.58 -27.31
CA LEU A 323 -12.94 -15.77 -26.01
C LEU A 323 -14.40 -16.19 -26.15
N SER A 324 -14.83 -17.15 -25.35
CA SER A 324 -16.23 -17.47 -25.15
C SER A 324 -16.98 -16.26 -24.55
N ASP A 325 -18.31 -16.33 -24.55
CA ASP A 325 -19.14 -15.30 -23.90
C ASP A 325 -18.81 -15.25 -22.39
N GLU A 326 -18.59 -16.40 -21.75
CA GLU A 326 -18.19 -16.51 -20.36
C GLU A 326 -16.78 -15.94 -20.14
N GLY A 327 -15.82 -16.24 -21.01
CA GLY A 327 -14.47 -15.69 -20.97
C GLY A 327 -14.47 -14.17 -21.12
N THR A 328 -15.30 -13.66 -22.03
CA THR A 328 -15.46 -12.22 -22.24
C THR A 328 -16.08 -11.53 -21.02
N GLY A 329 -17.15 -12.09 -20.45
CA GLY A 329 -17.78 -11.55 -19.23
C GLY A 329 -16.82 -11.49 -18.03
N THR A 330 -16.07 -12.57 -17.80
CA THR A 330 -15.05 -12.62 -16.75
C THR A 330 -13.91 -11.61 -17.00
N LEU A 331 -13.48 -11.44 -18.26
CA LEU A 331 -12.49 -10.44 -18.64
C LEU A 331 -12.99 -9.03 -18.37
N ASP A 332 -14.27 -8.75 -18.70
CA ASP A 332 -14.88 -7.45 -18.42
C ASP A 332 -14.86 -7.12 -16.92
N GLU A 333 -15.18 -8.09 -16.07
CA GLU A 333 -15.15 -7.91 -14.62
C GLU A 333 -13.73 -7.60 -14.11
N PHE A 334 -12.71 -8.29 -14.61
CA PHE A 334 -11.33 -7.94 -14.31
C PHE A 334 -10.96 -6.55 -14.84
N CYS A 335 -11.40 -6.21 -16.04
CA CYS A 335 -11.03 -4.95 -16.69
C CYS A 335 -11.62 -3.73 -15.99
N ILE A 336 -12.85 -3.77 -15.49
CA ILE A 336 -13.45 -2.64 -14.76
C ILE A 336 -12.92 -2.48 -13.34
N SER A 337 -12.30 -3.51 -12.77
CA SER A 337 -11.78 -3.48 -11.40
C SER A 337 -10.64 -2.46 -11.25
N PRO A 338 -10.62 -1.65 -10.17
CA PRO A 338 -9.52 -0.72 -9.88
C PRO A 338 -8.26 -1.42 -9.39
N SER A 339 -8.37 -2.68 -8.96
CA SER A 339 -7.26 -3.48 -8.44
C SER A 339 -7.37 -4.93 -8.86
N SER A 340 -6.27 -5.69 -8.72
CA SER A 340 -6.28 -7.13 -8.93
C SER A 340 -7.32 -7.83 -8.03
N LEU A 341 -7.90 -8.93 -8.52
CA LEU A 341 -8.94 -9.71 -7.85
C LEU A 341 -8.44 -11.13 -7.56
N GLU A 342 -8.92 -11.70 -6.46
CA GLU A 342 -8.90 -13.16 -6.32
C GLU A 342 -10.00 -13.76 -7.21
N VAL A 343 -9.79 -14.98 -7.72
CA VAL A 343 -10.84 -15.68 -8.50
C VAL A 343 -12.11 -15.87 -7.65
N SER A 344 -11.96 -16.02 -6.33
CA SER A 344 -13.07 -16.08 -5.37
C SER A 344 -13.89 -14.78 -5.26
N GLU A 345 -13.32 -13.66 -5.68
CA GLU A 345 -14.00 -12.35 -5.71
C GLU A 345 -14.77 -12.10 -7.01
N LEU A 346 -14.57 -12.92 -8.04
CA LEU A 346 -15.34 -12.84 -9.27
C LEU A 346 -16.79 -13.26 -9.03
N PHE A 347 -17.72 -12.65 -9.73
CA PHE A 347 -19.12 -13.05 -9.77
C PHE A 347 -19.38 -14.09 -10.87
N GLU A 348 -18.61 -14.03 -11.96
CA GLU A 348 -18.61 -14.98 -13.05
C GLU A 348 -17.24 -15.67 -13.12
N THR A 349 -17.13 -16.89 -12.62
CA THR A 349 -15.85 -17.60 -12.48
C THR A 349 -15.57 -18.56 -13.65
N GLU A 350 -16.57 -18.83 -14.49
CA GLU A 350 -16.52 -19.85 -15.54
C GLU A 350 -15.44 -19.53 -16.58
N GLY A 351 -15.25 -18.27 -16.93
CA GLY A 351 -14.25 -17.81 -17.90
C GLY A 351 -12.82 -17.72 -17.35
N ALA A 352 -12.60 -17.80 -16.04
CA ALA A 352 -11.29 -17.56 -15.44
C ALA A 352 -10.23 -18.57 -15.91
N ASP A 353 -10.60 -19.84 -16.07
CA ASP A 353 -9.71 -20.89 -16.57
C ASP A 353 -9.32 -20.65 -18.03
N GLU A 354 -10.26 -20.19 -18.87
CA GLU A 354 -10.00 -19.83 -20.27
C GLU A 354 -9.00 -18.66 -20.38
N LEU A 355 -9.20 -17.61 -19.58
CA LEU A 355 -8.31 -16.46 -19.56
C LEU A 355 -6.90 -16.83 -19.12
N ASP A 356 -6.78 -17.69 -18.10
CA ASP A 356 -5.49 -18.17 -17.63
C ASP A 356 -4.79 -19.09 -18.65
N ASP A 357 -5.54 -20.02 -19.25
CA ASP A 357 -5.02 -20.91 -20.29
C ASP A 357 -4.56 -20.15 -21.54
N SER A 358 -5.20 -19.02 -21.84
CA SER A 358 -4.85 -18.13 -22.95
C SER A 358 -3.73 -17.13 -22.62
N ALA A 359 -3.12 -17.22 -21.42
CA ALA A 359 -2.09 -16.29 -20.93
C ALA A 359 -2.52 -14.81 -20.95
N ILE A 360 -3.81 -14.53 -20.76
CA ILE A 360 -4.39 -13.20 -20.69
C ILE A 360 -4.16 -12.59 -19.29
N LEU A 361 -4.17 -13.44 -18.24
CA LEU A 361 -3.98 -13.05 -16.85
C LEU A 361 -2.52 -13.07 -16.44
N ARG A 362 -2.15 -12.10 -15.60
CA ARG A 362 -0.93 -12.13 -14.80
C ARG A 362 -1.29 -12.32 -13.33
N TRP A 363 -0.44 -13.03 -12.60
CA TRP A 363 -0.68 -13.41 -11.23
C TRP A 363 0.35 -12.82 -10.29
N SER A 364 -0.14 -12.37 -9.12
CA SER A 364 0.69 -11.99 -7.97
C SER A 364 0.18 -12.75 -6.75
N GLY A 365 0.77 -13.89 -6.44
CA GLY A 365 0.24 -14.80 -5.42
C GLY A 365 -1.11 -15.37 -5.84
N VAL A 366 -2.17 -15.08 -5.07
CA VAL A 366 -3.55 -15.49 -5.36
C VAL A 366 -4.35 -14.46 -6.15
N MET A 367 -3.79 -13.25 -6.31
CA MET A 367 -4.42 -12.15 -7.02
C MET A 367 -4.13 -12.25 -8.51
N ALA A 368 -5.15 -12.01 -9.33
CA ALA A 368 -5.05 -12.01 -10.79
C ALA A 368 -5.53 -10.68 -11.38
N GLU A 369 -4.96 -10.31 -12.52
CA GLU A 369 -5.39 -9.20 -13.32
C GLU A 369 -5.01 -9.42 -14.79
N PRO A 370 -5.73 -8.85 -15.78
CA PRO A 370 -5.33 -8.92 -17.16
C PRO A 370 -4.04 -8.16 -17.41
N HIS A 371 -3.26 -8.61 -18.39
CA HIS A 371 -2.16 -7.78 -18.88
C HIS A 371 -2.67 -6.39 -19.27
N HIS A 372 -1.97 -5.34 -18.88
CA HIS A 372 -2.42 -3.95 -19.08
C HIS A 372 -2.77 -3.61 -20.54
N LEU A 373 -2.04 -4.18 -21.50
CA LEU A 373 -2.35 -3.98 -22.91
C LEU A 373 -3.74 -4.57 -23.25
N ILE A 374 -4.03 -5.76 -22.77
CA ILE A 374 -5.33 -6.42 -22.97
C ILE A 374 -6.45 -5.63 -22.26
N ARG A 375 -6.22 -5.20 -21.03
CA ARG A 375 -7.16 -4.34 -20.30
C ARG A 375 -7.49 -3.06 -21.08
N ASN A 376 -6.47 -2.39 -21.63
CA ASN A 376 -6.67 -1.15 -22.38
C ASN A 376 -7.41 -1.36 -23.68
N VAL A 377 -7.05 -2.42 -24.43
CA VAL A 377 -7.75 -2.81 -25.68
C VAL A 377 -9.22 -3.09 -25.36
N ARG A 378 -9.49 -3.89 -24.33
CA ARG A 378 -10.86 -4.24 -23.95
C ARG A 378 -11.65 -3.02 -23.49
N ARG A 379 -11.11 -2.18 -22.62
CA ARG A 379 -11.75 -0.92 -22.19
C ARG A 379 -11.99 0.02 -23.38
N GLY A 380 -11.05 0.12 -24.30
CA GLY A 380 -11.18 0.95 -25.51
C GLY A 380 -12.24 0.44 -26.48
N SER A 381 -12.67 -0.82 -26.41
CA SER A 381 -13.71 -1.38 -27.25
C SER A 381 -15.14 -1.09 -26.75
N TRP A 382 -15.29 -0.61 -25.51
CA TRP A 382 -16.61 -0.29 -24.94
C TRP A 382 -17.09 1.09 -25.39
N SER A 383 -18.39 1.21 -25.62
CA SER A 383 -19.05 2.52 -25.64
C SER A 383 -19.19 3.05 -24.21
N ASP A 384 -19.40 4.36 -24.06
CA ASP A 384 -19.67 4.98 -22.76
C ASP A 384 -20.86 4.33 -22.04
N GLU A 385 -21.92 3.99 -22.82
CA GLU A 385 -23.11 3.30 -22.28
C GLU A 385 -22.77 1.89 -21.76
N GLN A 386 -21.92 1.14 -22.47
CA GLN A 386 -21.47 -0.18 -22.03
C GLN A 386 -20.61 -0.09 -20.77
N SER A 387 -19.68 0.86 -20.72
CA SER A 387 -18.84 1.11 -19.55
C SER A 387 -19.70 1.44 -18.32
N THR A 388 -20.63 2.40 -18.47
CA THR A 388 -21.58 2.78 -17.42
C THR A 388 -22.40 1.59 -16.92
N ALA A 389 -22.93 0.77 -17.83
CA ALA A 389 -23.72 -0.40 -17.48
C ALA A 389 -22.90 -1.45 -16.71
N LEU A 390 -21.66 -1.72 -17.13
CA LEU A 390 -20.75 -2.63 -16.45
C LEU A 390 -20.44 -2.14 -15.01
N HIS A 391 -20.11 -0.87 -14.85
CA HIS A 391 -19.85 -0.28 -13.55
C HIS A 391 -21.10 -0.28 -12.65
N SER A 392 -22.29 0.07 -13.17
CA SER A 392 -23.53 0.03 -12.39
C SER A 392 -23.86 -1.39 -11.89
N GLN A 393 -23.68 -2.40 -12.77
CA GLN A 393 -23.88 -3.79 -12.40
C GLN A 393 -22.87 -4.24 -11.34
N ALA A 394 -21.60 -3.91 -11.49
CA ALA A 394 -20.55 -4.23 -10.53
C ALA A 394 -20.81 -3.57 -9.16
N ALA A 395 -21.22 -2.29 -9.12
CA ALA A 395 -21.61 -1.61 -7.89
C ALA A 395 -22.69 -2.38 -7.13
N GLY A 396 -23.77 -2.78 -7.82
CA GLY A 396 -24.84 -3.56 -7.21
C GLY A 396 -24.38 -4.93 -6.68
N ARG A 397 -23.45 -5.58 -7.37
CA ARG A 397 -22.87 -6.87 -6.94
C ARG A 397 -21.96 -6.67 -5.71
N TRP A 398 -21.10 -5.67 -5.68
CA TRP A 398 -20.22 -5.37 -4.54
C TRP A 398 -20.98 -4.89 -3.32
N ALA A 399 -22.14 -4.22 -3.48
CA ALA A 399 -23.03 -3.82 -2.40
C ALA A 399 -23.53 -5.00 -1.54
N THR A 400 -23.60 -6.21 -2.13
CA THR A 400 -24.03 -7.43 -1.39
C THR A 400 -22.94 -7.97 -0.47
N ARG A 401 -21.70 -7.54 -0.61
CA ARG A 401 -20.54 -8.00 0.16
C ARG A 401 -20.29 -7.09 1.37
N GLN A 402 -19.55 -7.60 2.35
CA GLN A 402 -19.23 -6.86 3.57
C GLN A 402 -17.71 -6.57 3.66
N GLY A 403 -17.38 -5.56 4.46
CA GLY A 403 -16.00 -5.18 4.76
C GLY A 403 -15.52 -3.99 3.93
N ALA A 404 -14.43 -3.37 4.37
CA ALA A 404 -13.92 -2.12 3.82
C ALA A 404 -13.48 -2.27 2.35
N ARG A 405 -12.88 -3.42 1.96
CA ARG A 405 -12.56 -3.70 0.55
C ARG A 405 -13.81 -3.69 -0.33
N ALA A 406 -14.91 -4.32 0.14
CA ALA A 406 -16.16 -4.35 -0.63
C ALA A 406 -16.75 -2.94 -0.78
N ARG A 407 -16.74 -2.12 0.28
CA ARG A 407 -17.19 -0.73 0.21
C ARG A 407 -16.34 0.11 -0.74
N ARG A 408 -15.01 -0.08 -0.74
CA ARG A 408 -14.12 0.60 -1.69
C ARG A 408 -14.45 0.22 -3.14
N MET A 409 -14.64 -1.06 -3.43
CA MET A 409 -15.00 -1.54 -4.77
C MET A 409 -16.37 -1.02 -5.21
N GLU A 410 -17.36 -1.07 -4.32
CA GLU A 410 -18.70 -0.54 -4.56
C GLU A 410 -18.65 0.97 -4.88
N GLY A 411 -17.96 1.75 -4.06
CA GLY A 411 -17.79 3.20 -4.27
C GLY A 411 -17.11 3.53 -5.59
N HIS A 412 -16.03 2.81 -5.93
CA HIS A 412 -15.36 2.96 -7.22
C HIS A 412 -16.33 2.74 -8.39
N HIS A 413 -17.07 1.67 -8.35
CA HIS A 413 -18.01 1.35 -9.44
C HIS A 413 -19.20 2.29 -9.47
N MET A 414 -19.74 2.69 -8.33
CA MET A 414 -20.82 3.68 -8.22
C MET A 414 -20.41 5.02 -8.86
N VAL A 415 -19.24 5.54 -8.53
CA VAL A 415 -18.76 6.80 -9.11
C VAL A 415 -18.51 6.65 -10.61
N ASN A 416 -17.88 5.55 -11.05
CA ASN A 416 -17.60 5.32 -12.47
C ASN A 416 -18.85 4.93 -13.30
N SER A 417 -19.98 4.65 -12.66
CA SER A 417 -21.28 4.57 -13.36
C SER A 417 -21.89 5.96 -13.64
N GLY A 418 -21.24 7.05 -13.19
CA GLY A 418 -21.68 8.42 -13.42
C GLY A 418 -22.75 8.93 -12.45
N GLU A 419 -23.09 8.16 -11.42
CA GLU A 419 -24.15 8.49 -10.44
C GLU A 419 -23.59 8.43 -9.00
N PRO A 420 -22.71 9.39 -8.60
CA PRO A 420 -22.20 9.43 -7.24
C PRO A 420 -23.30 9.75 -6.24
N ASP A 421 -23.50 8.88 -5.25
CA ASP A 421 -24.49 9.04 -4.18
C ASP A 421 -23.85 9.73 -2.97
N ALA A 422 -24.28 10.96 -2.69
CA ALA A 422 -23.76 11.79 -1.61
C ALA A 422 -24.04 11.21 -0.21
N GLU A 423 -25.20 10.57 -0.01
CA GLU A 423 -25.56 9.93 1.27
C GLU A 423 -24.67 8.72 1.51
N TRP A 424 -24.49 7.86 0.50
CA TRP A 424 -23.60 6.71 0.56
C TRP A 424 -22.14 7.13 0.83
N ILE A 425 -21.65 8.17 0.13
CA ILE A 425 -20.30 8.72 0.33
C ILE A 425 -20.14 9.19 1.79
N SER A 426 -21.09 9.97 2.28
CA SER A 426 -21.05 10.47 3.67
C SER A 426 -21.01 9.34 4.71
N GLU A 427 -21.70 8.24 4.47
CA GLU A 427 -21.74 7.10 5.38
C GLU A 427 -20.44 6.27 5.35
N HIS A 428 -19.83 6.08 4.17
CA HIS A 428 -18.80 5.05 3.99
C HIS A 428 -17.39 5.60 3.81
N ILE A 429 -17.23 6.86 3.40
CA ILE A 429 -15.92 7.41 3.02
C ILE A 429 -14.89 7.38 4.15
N HIS A 430 -15.31 7.56 5.39
CA HIS A 430 -14.43 7.48 6.56
C HIS A 430 -13.84 6.09 6.74
N ALA A 431 -14.66 5.04 6.63
CA ALA A 431 -14.20 3.65 6.76
C ALA A 431 -13.25 3.25 5.61
N ILE A 432 -13.52 3.77 4.39
CA ILE A 432 -12.62 3.58 3.25
C ILE A 432 -11.29 4.29 3.51
N ALA A 433 -11.31 5.54 3.98
CA ALA A 433 -10.12 6.33 4.26
C ALA A 433 -9.25 5.75 5.39
N GLU A 434 -9.86 5.17 6.41
CA GLU A 434 -9.15 4.45 7.49
C GLU A 434 -8.36 3.27 6.95
N GLN A 435 -8.86 2.57 5.95
CA GLN A 435 -8.16 1.47 5.30
C GLN A 435 -7.16 1.97 4.25
N ASP A 436 -7.62 2.86 3.36
CA ASP A 436 -6.86 3.38 2.24
C ASP A 436 -7.27 4.82 1.91
N SER A 437 -6.55 5.78 2.51
CA SER A 437 -6.86 7.19 2.35
C SER A 437 -6.56 7.72 0.94
N ALA A 438 -5.65 7.07 0.20
CA ALA A 438 -5.34 7.45 -1.17
C ALA A 438 -6.46 7.03 -2.12
N ALA A 439 -7.00 5.82 -1.96
CA ALA A 439 -8.16 5.36 -2.71
C ALA A 439 -9.41 6.22 -2.43
N ALA A 440 -9.65 6.56 -1.15
CA ALA A 440 -10.74 7.47 -0.78
C ALA A 440 -10.60 8.85 -1.42
N ALA A 441 -9.37 9.36 -1.51
CA ALA A 441 -9.09 10.65 -2.14
C ALA A 441 -9.37 10.64 -3.65
N VAL A 442 -8.98 9.58 -4.35
CA VAL A 442 -9.29 9.39 -5.79
C VAL A 442 -10.79 9.30 -6.01
N LEU A 443 -11.49 8.50 -5.19
CA LEU A 443 -12.94 8.34 -5.27
C LEU A 443 -13.67 9.67 -5.11
N LEU A 444 -13.30 10.47 -4.10
CA LEU A 444 -13.91 11.79 -3.87
C LEU A 444 -13.61 12.77 -5.00
N GLU A 445 -12.38 12.78 -5.55
CA GLU A 445 -12.04 13.66 -6.66
C GLU A 445 -12.89 13.35 -7.89
N GLN A 446 -13.02 12.07 -8.25
CA GLN A 446 -13.90 11.64 -9.34
C GLN A 446 -15.38 11.99 -9.07
N ALA A 447 -15.84 11.84 -7.83
CA ALA A 447 -17.21 12.17 -7.46
C ALA A 447 -17.49 13.68 -7.53
N VAL A 448 -16.52 14.52 -7.16
CA VAL A 448 -16.61 15.99 -7.27
C VAL A 448 -16.71 16.43 -8.73
N ASP A 449 -15.99 15.77 -9.64
CA ASP A 449 -16.03 16.07 -11.08
C ASP A 449 -17.39 15.71 -11.72
N LEU A 450 -18.12 14.74 -11.15
CA LEU A 450 -19.38 14.24 -11.69
C LEU A 450 -20.63 14.84 -11.00
N SER A 451 -20.48 15.48 -9.84
CA SER A 451 -21.61 15.98 -9.04
C SER A 451 -21.39 17.40 -8.53
N GLU A 452 -22.45 18.19 -8.62
CA GLU A 452 -22.50 19.53 -8.02
C GLU A 452 -22.93 19.52 -6.53
N ASP A 453 -23.11 18.33 -5.94
CA ASP A 453 -23.51 18.22 -4.54
C ASP A 453 -22.41 18.75 -3.63
N GLU A 454 -22.74 19.79 -2.86
CA GLU A 454 -21.79 20.47 -1.98
C GLU A 454 -21.25 19.53 -0.88
N SER A 455 -22.03 18.54 -0.43
CA SER A 455 -21.61 17.61 0.62
C SER A 455 -20.45 16.69 0.16
N ILE A 456 -20.41 16.32 -1.12
CA ILE A 456 -19.29 15.57 -1.70
C ILE A 456 -18.02 16.43 -1.70
N ARG A 457 -18.14 17.72 -2.09
CA ARG A 457 -17.02 18.67 -2.08
C ARG A 457 -16.54 18.97 -0.66
N GLU A 458 -17.46 19.05 0.29
CA GLU A 458 -17.13 19.15 1.71
C GLU A 458 -16.34 17.92 2.19
N ALA A 459 -16.77 16.73 1.84
CA ALA A 459 -16.05 15.49 2.18
C ALA A 459 -14.65 15.46 1.54
N ALA A 460 -14.51 15.92 0.29
CA ALA A 460 -13.22 16.02 -0.39
C ALA A 460 -12.29 17.03 0.31
N ALA A 461 -12.79 18.20 0.71
CA ALA A 461 -12.04 19.18 1.47
C ALA A 461 -11.62 18.64 2.84
N ASP A 462 -12.51 17.95 3.55
CA ASP A 462 -12.22 17.36 4.86
C ASP A 462 -11.17 16.24 4.76
N LEU A 463 -11.25 15.38 3.74
CA LEU A 463 -10.26 14.35 3.53
C LEU A 463 -8.89 14.92 3.11
N ALA A 464 -8.85 15.96 2.27
CA ALA A 464 -7.60 16.63 1.90
C ALA A 464 -6.94 17.30 3.12
N LEU A 465 -7.72 17.92 4.01
CA LEU A 465 -7.24 18.43 5.30
C LEU A 465 -6.74 17.31 6.21
N GLU A 466 -7.47 16.18 6.24
CA GLU A 466 -7.10 14.97 6.98
C GLU A 466 -5.76 14.42 6.51
N ARG A 467 -5.53 14.39 5.20
CA ARG A 467 -4.29 13.92 4.58
C ARG A 467 -3.15 14.95 4.65
N GLY A 468 -3.45 16.22 5.01
CA GLY A 468 -2.46 17.31 5.06
C GLY A 468 -2.14 17.90 3.70
N GLU A 469 -2.96 17.67 2.70
CA GLU A 469 -2.81 18.14 1.32
C GLU A 469 -3.34 19.57 1.17
N ALA A 470 -2.60 20.54 1.75
CA ALA A 470 -3.07 21.92 1.90
C ALA A 470 -3.48 22.61 0.59
N GLY A 471 -2.80 22.34 -0.54
CA GLY A 471 -3.14 22.92 -1.83
C GLY A 471 -4.46 22.39 -2.40
N ILE A 472 -4.69 21.08 -2.28
CA ILE A 472 -5.93 20.43 -2.73
C ILE A 472 -7.10 20.84 -1.84
N ALA A 473 -6.88 20.87 -0.52
CA ALA A 473 -7.88 21.34 0.43
C ALA A 473 -8.32 22.78 0.13
N GLU A 474 -7.36 23.67 -0.19
CA GLU A 474 -7.65 25.06 -0.56
C GLU A 474 -8.56 25.13 -1.79
N SER A 475 -8.25 24.40 -2.85
CA SER A 475 -9.07 24.37 -4.07
C SER A 475 -10.52 23.96 -3.77
N HIS A 476 -10.72 22.85 -3.04
CA HIS A 476 -12.08 22.45 -2.68
C HIS A 476 -12.78 23.45 -1.78
N ILE A 477 -12.08 24.08 -0.79
CA ILE A 477 -12.65 25.07 0.12
C ILE A 477 -13.06 26.35 -0.63
N GLU A 478 -12.29 26.79 -1.62
CA GLU A 478 -12.61 27.98 -2.42
C GLU A 478 -13.93 27.84 -3.18
N ASP A 479 -14.25 26.64 -3.60
CA ASP A 479 -15.48 26.32 -4.35
C ASP A 479 -16.71 26.07 -3.45
N LEU A 480 -16.54 25.97 -2.12
CA LEU A 480 -17.68 25.85 -1.20
C LEU A 480 -18.45 27.15 -1.07
N ARG A 481 -19.75 27.06 -0.80
CA ARG A 481 -20.58 28.21 -0.46
C ARG A 481 -20.06 28.97 0.75
N VAL A 482 -20.18 30.27 0.70
CA VAL A 482 -19.80 31.13 1.84
C VAL A 482 -20.71 30.84 3.04
N GLY A 483 -20.12 30.42 4.15
CA GLY A 483 -20.84 30.05 5.37
C GLY A 483 -19.93 29.54 6.46
N VAL A 484 -20.52 29.06 7.55
CA VAL A 484 -19.80 28.52 8.72
C VAL A 484 -18.92 27.33 8.34
N GLY A 485 -19.44 26.39 7.52
CA GLY A 485 -18.71 25.22 7.08
C GLY A 485 -17.40 25.56 6.35
N ARG A 486 -17.47 26.47 5.37
CA ARG A 486 -16.29 26.98 4.66
C ARG A 486 -15.29 27.64 5.61
N LYS A 487 -15.77 28.50 6.52
CA LYS A 487 -14.90 29.20 7.48
C LYS A 487 -14.16 28.22 8.41
N LEU A 488 -14.83 27.18 8.89
CA LEU A 488 -14.21 26.18 9.77
C LEU A 488 -13.10 25.40 9.05
N ARG A 489 -13.32 25.03 7.78
CA ARG A 489 -12.32 24.37 6.93
C ARG A 489 -11.16 25.30 6.60
N SER A 490 -11.44 26.58 6.31
CA SER A 490 -10.41 27.62 6.11
C SER A 490 -9.56 27.82 7.38
N ALA A 491 -10.16 27.80 8.57
CA ALA A 491 -9.42 27.89 9.83
C ALA A 491 -8.52 26.65 10.05
N ARG A 492 -9.00 25.46 9.69
CA ARG A 492 -8.19 24.23 9.75
C ARG A 492 -7.03 24.29 8.76
N LEU A 493 -7.27 24.75 7.54
CA LEU A 493 -6.23 24.97 6.53
C LEU A 493 -5.15 25.94 7.00
N ALA A 494 -5.55 27.07 7.62
CA ALA A 494 -4.61 28.03 8.20
C ALA A 494 -3.74 27.41 9.29
N ARG A 495 -4.31 26.57 10.18
CA ARG A 495 -3.53 25.82 11.19
C ARG A 495 -2.56 24.84 10.56
N LEU A 496 -2.99 24.10 9.53
CA LEU A 496 -2.14 23.15 8.80
C LEU A 496 -0.93 23.86 8.17
N ARG A 497 -1.12 25.11 7.73
CA ARG A 497 -0.04 25.99 7.24
C ARG A 497 0.78 26.66 8.32
N GLY A 498 0.43 26.44 9.61
CA GLY A 498 1.12 27.03 10.76
C GLY A 498 0.71 28.45 11.10
N ASP A 499 -0.34 29.01 10.44
CA ASP A 499 -0.88 30.32 10.73
C ASP A 499 -2.02 30.27 11.78
N SER A 500 -1.61 30.07 13.02
CA SER A 500 -2.55 29.94 14.14
C SER A 500 -3.34 31.22 14.39
N ARG A 501 -2.78 32.40 14.05
CA ARG A 501 -3.46 33.67 14.25
C ARG A 501 -4.63 33.86 13.29
N SER A 502 -4.38 33.66 12.00
CA SER A 502 -5.44 33.68 10.99
C SER A 502 -6.52 32.64 11.28
N ALA A 503 -6.13 31.45 11.73
CA ALA A 503 -7.08 30.42 12.14
C ALA A 503 -8.00 30.88 13.29
N GLU A 504 -7.46 31.54 14.31
CA GLU A 504 -8.23 32.08 15.43
C GLU A 504 -9.21 33.19 14.96
N ASP A 505 -8.74 34.12 14.15
CA ASP A 505 -9.56 35.21 13.60
C ASP A 505 -10.74 34.67 12.76
N ILE A 506 -10.49 33.65 11.93
CA ILE A 506 -11.53 32.97 11.14
C ILE A 506 -12.53 32.23 12.04
N GLU A 507 -12.07 31.54 13.08
CA GLU A 507 -12.94 30.83 14.03
C GLU A 507 -13.84 31.82 14.80
N VAL A 508 -13.30 32.97 15.22
CA VAL A 508 -14.09 34.01 15.87
C VAL A 508 -15.19 34.53 14.94
N SER A 509 -14.83 34.76 13.67
CA SER A 509 -15.81 35.16 12.65
C SER A 509 -16.89 34.09 12.43
N ALA A 510 -16.48 32.79 12.35
CA ALA A 510 -17.42 31.69 12.19
C ALA A 510 -18.40 31.57 13.38
N ARG A 511 -17.89 31.69 14.62
CA ARG A 511 -18.72 31.62 15.84
C ARG A 511 -19.84 32.67 15.91
N ALA A 512 -19.64 33.84 15.29
CA ALA A 512 -20.66 34.87 15.25
C ALA A 512 -21.89 34.45 14.42
N GLU A 513 -21.71 33.57 13.43
CA GLU A 513 -22.74 33.11 12.52
C GLU A 513 -23.36 31.75 12.92
N MET A 514 -22.74 31.03 13.86
CA MET A 514 -23.15 29.70 14.33
C MET A 514 -24.45 29.73 15.11
N THR A 515 -25.26 28.71 14.92
CA THR A 515 -26.35 28.35 15.84
C THR A 515 -25.80 28.00 17.24
N PRO A 516 -26.63 28.00 18.29
CA PRO A 516 -26.21 27.56 19.63
C PRO A 516 -25.58 26.15 19.65
N ALA A 517 -26.16 25.21 18.93
CA ALA A 517 -25.63 23.83 18.84
C ALA A 517 -24.25 23.77 18.16
N GLU A 518 -24.09 24.45 17.04
CA GLU A 518 -22.81 24.54 16.32
C GLU A 518 -21.72 25.20 17.18
N ARG A 519 -22.07 26.27 17.91
CA ARG A 519 -21.14 26.92 18.86
C ARG A 519 -20.67 25.96 19.94
N THR A 520 -21.57 25.15 20.46
CA THR A 520 -21.22 24.16 21.48
C THR A 520 -20.30 23.09 20.92
N LYS A 521 -20.58 22.53 19.72
CA LYS A 521 -19.68 21.61 19.02
C LYS A 521 -18.31 22.23 18.80
N ALA A 522 -18.24 23.43 18.26
CA ALA A 522 -16.98 24.13 18.01
C ALA A 522 -16.20 24.42 19.31
N SER A 523 -16.89 24.70 20.42
CA SER A 523 -16.27 24.91 21.71
C SER A 523 -15.66 23.62 22.27
N ILE A 524 -16.34 22.48 22.16
CA ILE A 524 -15.82 21.17 22.56
C ILE A 524 -14.59 20.83 21.71
N ALA A 525 -14.68 20.96 20.38
CA ALA A 525 -13.56 20.69 19.49
C ALA A 525 -12.34 21.58 19.78
N SER A 526 -12.56 22.88 20.08
CA SER A 526 -11.50 23.81 20.48
C SER A 526 -10.85 23.41 21.81
N LEU A 527 -11.63 22.93 22.77
CA LEU A 527 -11.11 22.44 24.07
C LEU A 527 -10.24 21.21 23.87
N VAL A 528 -10.69 20.22 23.09
CA VAL A 528 -9.91 19.01 22.76
C VAL A 528 -8.58 19.41 22.12
N ARG A 529 -8.61 20.27 21.10
CA ARG A 529 -7.37 20.75 20.44
C ARG A 529 -6.43 21.44 21.42
N ARG A 530 -6.91 22.37 22.24
CA ARG A 530 -6.07 23.09 23.21
C ARG A 530 -5.51 22.19 24.29
N TYR A 531 -6.25 21.16 24.70
CA TYR A 531 -5.76 20.15 25.62
C TYR A 531 -4.68 19.28 24.98
N ASP A 532 -4.81 18.97 23.71
CA ASP A 532 -3.89 18.13 22.95
C ASP A 532 -2.65 18.87 22.42
N ASP A 533 -2.74 20.20 22.17
CA ASP A 533 -1.63 21.02 21.65
C ASP A 533 -0.64 21.38 22.78
N ARG A 534 0.02 20.38 23.33
CA ARG A 534 1.06 20.50 24.37
C ARG A 534 2.06 19.36 24.27
N LEU A 535 3.27 19.59 24.76
CA LEU A 535 4.24 18.52 24.92
C LEU A 535 3.77 17.49 25.95
N PRO A 536 4.17 16.19 25.80
CA PRO A 536 3.97 15.21 26.86
C PRO A 536 4.53 15.65 28.20
N GLY A 537 3.80 15.38 29.25
CA GLY A 537 4.13 15.77 30.61
C GLY A 537 3.01 16.49 31.35
N ARG A 538 3.32 17.09 32.50
CA ARG A 538 2.29 17.76 33.30
C ARG A 538 1.80 19.04 32.64
N ILE A 539 0.49 19.26 32.71
CA ILE A 539 -0.13 20.50 32.27
C ILE A 539 0.25 21.65 33.24
N ASP A 540 0.52 22.80 32.66
CA ASP A 540 0.69 24.02 33.46
C ASP A 540 -0.60 24.38 34.22
N ARG A 541 -0.50 24.78 35.48
CA ARG A 541 -1.66 25.12 36.33
C ARG A 541 -2.54 26.22 35.73
N ARG A 542 -1.95 27.19 35.06
CA ARG A 542 -2.69 28.27 34.41
C ARG A 542 -3.53 27.74 33.25
N LEU A 543 -2.91 26.96 32.38
CA LEU A 543 -3.62 26.32 31.26
C LEU A 543 -4.71 25.37 31.78
N ALA A 544 -4.42 24.57 32.82
CA ALA A 544 -5.42 23.70 33.44
C ALA A 544 -6.64 24.48 33.95
N GLN A 545 -6.45 25.60 34.62
CA GLN A 545 -7.54 26.45 35.10
C GLN A 545 -8.33 27.09 33.94
N GLU A 546 -7.66 27.53 32.88
CA GLU A 546 -8.29 28.08 31.69
C GLU A 546 -9.17 27.03 30.98
N LEU A 547 -8.64 25.82 30.77
CA LEU A 547 -9.38 24.74 30.14
C LEU A 547 -10.56 24.25 30.98
N THR A 548 -10.37 24.13 32.32
CA THR A 548 -11.46 23.75 33.23
C THR A 548 -12.61 24.76 33.19
N ARG A 549 -12.31 26.07 33.29
CA ARG A 549 -13.34 27.13 33.18
C ARG A 549 -14.05 27.10 31.84
N ALA A 550 -13.29 26.87 30.76
CA ALA A 550 -13.86 26.78 29.43
C ALA A 550 -14.75 25.54 29.27
N ALA A 551 -14.37 24.39 29.84
CA ALA A 551 -15.18 23.16 29.85
C ALA A 551 -16.47 23.33 30.67
N ASP A 552 -16.41 24.05 31.79
CA ASP A 552 -17.57 24.32 32.64
C ASP A 552 -18.53 25.34 32.01
N ALA A 553 -18.05 26.17 31.11
CA ALA A 553 -18.87 27.16 30.38
C ALA A 553 -19.60 26.55 29.16
N VAL A 554 -19.36 25.29 28.80
CA VAL A 554 -20.03 24.64 27.65
C VAL A 554 -21.44 24.22 28.02
N ASP A 555 -22.42 24.77 27.31
CA ASP A 555 -23.83 24.42 27.47
C ASP A 555 -24.23 23.24 26.56
N ILE A 556 -24.13 22.02 27.09
CA ILE A 556 -24.51 20.79 26.39
C ILE A 556 -25.99 20.73 26.06
N SER A 557 -26.87 21.44 26.80
CA SER A 557 -28.31 21.41 26.56
C SER A 557 -28.71 21.98 25.19
N SER A 558 -27.83 22.78 24.60
CA SER A 558 -28.01 23.34 23.25
C SER A 558 -27.81 22.31 22.13
N LEU A 559 -27.18 21.14 22.43
CA LEU A 559 -27.00 20.05 21.47
C LEU A 559 -28.31 19.26 21.26
N PRO A 560 -28.52 18.68 20.06
CA PRO A 560 -29.53 17.68 19.84
C PRO A 560 -29.43 16.54 20.85
N GLU A 561 -30.55 15.94 21.26
CA GLU A 561 -30.58 14.89 22.28
C GLU A 561 -29.66 13.71 21.95
N SER A 562 -29.62 13.32 20.68
CA SER A 562 -28.74 12.24 20.17
C SER A 562 -27.24 12.53 20.33
N GLU A 563 -26.82 13.78 20.45
CA GLU A 563 -25.42 14.19 20.50
C GLU A 563 -24.96 14.59 21.92
N ARG A 564 -25.89 14.77 22.86
CA ARG A 564 -25.57 15.21 24.24
C ARG A 564 -24.65 14.26 24.97
N SER A 565 -24.89 12.95 24.80
CA SER A 565 -24.08 11.92 25.45
C SER A 565 -22.62 11.97 24.96
N SER A 566 -22.39 12.08 23.66
CA SER A 566 -21.04 12.18 23.09
C SER A 566 -20.35 13.48 23.50
N GLY A 567 -21.09 14.60 23.52
CA GLY A 567 -20.56 15.88 23.99
C GLY A 567 -20.15 15.85 25.46
N SER A 568 -20.97 15.25 26.35
CA SER A 568 -20.64 15.04 27.76
C SER A 568 -19.41 14.19 27.94
N LEU A 569 -19.34 13.07 27.23
CA LEU A 569 -18.21 12.14 27.26
C LEU A 569 -16.88 12.84 26.91
N ALA A 570 -16.86 13.66 25.85
CA ALA A 570 -15.69 14.41 25.45
C ALA A 570 -15.21 15.39 26.54
N LEU A 571 -16.16 16.10 27.17
CA LEU A 571 -15.84 17.03 28.27
C LEU A 571 -15.33 16.31 29.52
N ASP A 572 -15.92 15.16 29.86
CA ASP A 572 -15.53 14.39 31.04
C ASP A 572 -14.16 13.73 30.86
N LEU A 573 -13.80 13.31 29.63
CA LEU A 573 -12.43 12.87 29.31
C LEU A 573 -11.40 13.98 29.53
N ILE A 574 -11.69 15.20 29.07
CA ILE A 574 -10.81 16.35 29.29
C ILE A 574 -10.70 16.68 30.79
N ARG A 575 -11.85 16.77 31.50
CA ARG A 575 -11.90 17.03 32.95
C ARG A 575 -11.10 15.99 33.73
N HIS A 576 -11.28 14.70 33.41
CA HIS A 576 -10.53 13.61 34.03
C HIS A 576 -9.03 13.77 33.80
N GLY A 577 -8.60 14.00 32.55
CA GLY A 577 -7.18 14.18 32.22
C GLY A 577 -6.56 15.37 32.97
N ILE A 578 -7.20 16.53 32.93
CA ILE A 578 -6.72 17.74 33.65
C ILE A 578 -6.62 17.45 35.16
N ALA A 579 -7.67 16.88 35.76
CA ALA A 579 -7.71 16.64 37.20
C ALA A 579 -6.59 15.68 37.68
N LEU A 580 -6.31 14.62 36.88
CA LEU A 580 -5.19 13.70 37.15
C LEU A 580 -3.83 14.41 37.12
N GLU A 581 -3.63 15.26 36.11
CA GLU A 581 -2.33 15.93 35.90
C GLU A 581 -2.03 17.00 36.95
N ILE A 582 -3.05 17.69 37.48
CA ILE A 582 -2.88 18.66 38.56
C ILE A 582 -3.01 18.07 39.96
N GLY A 583 -3.37 16.77 40.09
CA GLY A 583 -3.55 16.08 41.34
C GLY A 583 -4.85 16.38 42.08
N ASP A 584 -5.90 16.84 41.37
CA ASP A 584 -7.24 17.03 41.94
C ASP A 584 -8.01 15.70 41.99
N VAL A 585 -7.73 14.91 43.02
CA VAL A 585 -8.32 13.57 43.20
C VAL A 585 -9.86 13.58 43.23
N PRO A 586 -10.53 14.53 43.93
CA PRO A 586 -12.00 14.55 43.93
C PRO A 586 -12.62 14.82 42.58
N SER A 587 -12.04 15.71 41.78
CA SER A 587 -12.54 16.02 40.44
C SER A 587 -12.23 14.86 39.48
N ALA A 588 -11.07 14.24 39.58
CA ALA A 588 -10.72 13.04 38.80
C ALA A 588 -11.71 11.89 39.05
N ALA A 589 -12.02 11.61 40.33
CA ALA A 589 -12.96 10.56 40.70
C ALA A 589 -14.39 10.81 40.17
N ARG A 590 -14.87 12.05 40.24
CA ARG A 590 -16.19 12.42 39.69
C ARG A 590 -16.24 12.22 38.16
N ALA A 591 -15.23 12.70 37.45
CA ALA A 591 -15.17 12.56 35.98
C ALA A 591 -15.02 11.05 35.60
N HIS A 592 -14.24 10.29 36.34
CA HIS A 592 -14.09 8.85 36.12
C HIS A 592 -15.40 8.11 36.29
N SER A 593 -16.16 8.37 37.37
CA SER A 593 -17.48 7.74 37.59
C SER A 593 -18.51 8.12 36.50
N ALA A 594 -18.44 9.36 35.99
CA ALA A 594 -19.27 9.77 34.86
C ALA A 594 -18.92 9.01 33.57
N LEU A 595 -17.61 8.84 33.29
CA LEU A 595 -17.13 8.07 32.16
C LEU A 595 -17.51 6.58 32.25
N GLU A 596 -17.33 5.96 33.41
CA GLU A 596 -17.73 4.58 33.66
C GLU A 596 -19.26 4.38 33.48
N SER A 597 -20.06 5.32 33.96
CA SER A 597 -21.50 5.29 33.75
C SER A 597 -21.91 5.43 32.29
N ALA A 598 -21.17 6.23 31.51
CA ALA A 598 -21.48 6.49 30.10
C ALA A 598 -21.02 5.36 29.15
N MET A 599 -19.85 4.77 29.40
CA MET A 599 -19.22 3.77 28.52
C MET A 599 -19.48 2.34 28.98
N GLY A 600 -19.76 2.12 30.26
CA GLY A 600 -19.77 0.81 30.92
C GLY A 600 -18.41 0.39 31.47
N PRO A 601 -18.39 -0.41 32.55
CA PRO A 601 -17.14 -0.81 33.24
C PRO A 601 -16.22 -1.69 32.38
N ASP A 602 -16.78 -2.44 31.45
CA ASP A 602 -16.05 -3.38 30.59
C ASP A 602 -15.51 -2.73 29.31
N HIS A 603 -15.76 -1.43 29.10
CA HIS A 603 -15.28 -0.76 27.91
C HIS A 603 -13.73 -0.72 27.87
N PRO A 604 -13.07 -1.05 26.74
CA PRO A 604 -11.61 -1.13 26.66
C PRO A 604 -10.88 0.13 27.14
N SER A 605 -11.46 1.32 26.92
CA SER A 605 -10.88 2.59 27.35
C SER A 605 -10.89 2.74 28.87
N MET A 606 -11.75 2.06 29.62
CA MET A 606 -11.79 2.15 31.10
C MET A 606 -10.49 1.62 31.71
N ALA A 607 -9.93 0.52 31.18
CA ALA A 607 -8.65 -0.01 31.63
C ALA A 607 -7.49 1.02 31.49
N VAL A 608 -7.53 1.83 30.44
CA VAL A 608 -6.54 2.92 30.23
C VAL A 608 -6.77 4.05 31.23
N LEU A 609 -8.01 4.45 31.48
CA LEU A 609 -8.37 5.49 32.43
C LEU A 609 -8.02 5.08 33.87
N ASP A 610 -8.30 3.84 34.25
CA ASP A 610 -7.91 3.25 35.54
C ASP A 610 -6.41 3.22 35.74
N LEU A 611 -5.66 2.84 34.68
CA LEU A 611 -4.22 2.85 34.74
C LEU A 611 -3.68 4.27 34.91
N ARG A 612 -4.19 5.25 34.17
CA ARG A 612 -3.80 6.67 34.33
C ARG A 612 -4.09 7.19 35.73
N ALA A 613 -5.24 6.84 36.31
CA ALA A 613 -5.58 7.20 37.68
C ALA A 613 -4.59 6.60 38.69
N ARG A 614 -4.22 5.33 38.57
CA ARG A 614 -3.20 4.67 39.42
C ARG A 614 -1.82 5.29 39.23
N LEU A 615 -1.42 5.58 38.01
CA LEU A 615 -0.13 6.23 37.71
C LEU A 615 -0.04 7.67 38.21
N SER A 616 -1.16 8.38 38.38
CA SER A 616 -1.20 9.73 38.91
C SER A 616 -0.89 9.81 40.40
N SER A 617 -1.13 8.72 41.16
CA SER A 617 -0.81 8.57 42.58
C SER A 617 0.70 8.37 42.76
N ARG A 618 1.45 9.48 42.88
CA ARG A 618 2.91 9.44 42.92
C ARG A 618 3.44 9.46 44.37
N VAL A 619 4.43 8.62 44.61
CA VAL A 619 5.22 8.62 45.86
C VAL A 619 6.66 8.99 45.48
N GLY A 620 7.16 10.11 46.03
CA GLY A 620 8.52 10.57 45.75
C GLY A 620 8.80 10.95 44.29
N GLY A 621 7.75 11.38 43.52
CA GLY A 621 7.86 11.80 42.13
C GLY A 621 7.58 10.72 41.11
N ASN A 622 7.60 9.43 41.49
CA ASN A 622 7.37 8.30 40.60
C ASN A 622 6.06 7.55 40.91
N ALA A 623 5.50 6.87 39.92
CA ALA A 623 4.40 5.94 40.10
C ALA A 623 4.80 4.77 41.00
N SER A 624 3.83 4.18 41.70
CA SER A 624 4.10 3.02 42.58
C SER A 624 4.57 1.81 41.79
N ALA A 625 5.39 0.94 42.42
CA ALA A 625 5.86 -0.29 41.76
C ALA A 625 4.70 -1.20 41.33
N GLU A 626 3.59 -1.22 42.08
CA GLU A 626 2.39 -1.98 41.75
C GLU A 626 1.70 -1.41 40.51
N ALA A 627 1.59 -0.07 40.39
CA ALA A 627 1.02 0.58 39.20
C ALA A 627 1.88 0.31 37.96
N LEU A 628 3.23 0.32 38.10
CA LEU A 628 4.14 0.01 37.01
C LEU A 628 4.06 -1.45 36.55
N SER A 629 3.96 -2.40 37.51
CA SER A 629 3.78 -3.81 37.17
C SER A 629 2.44 -4.08 36.48
N SER A 630 1.36 -3.44 36.94
CA SER A 630 0.04 -3.50 36.29
C SER A 630 0.08 -2.91 34.90
N ALA A 631 0.82 -1.80 34.68
CA ALA A 631 1.01 -1.16 33.40
C ALA A 631 1.74 -2.09 32.41
N GLN A 632 2.81 -2.73 32.84
CA GLN A 632 3.58 -3.66 32.03
C GLN A 632 2.69 -4.82 31.54
N SER A 633 1.96 -5.47 32.45
CA SER A 633 1.05 -6.56 32.09
C SER A 633 -0.05 -6.12 31.11
N LEU A 634 -0.59 -4.90 31.29
CA LEU A 634 -1.61 -4.37 30.41
C LEU A 634 -1.06 -4.07 29.01
N ILE A 635 0.15 -3.50 28.91
CA ILE A 635 0.83 -3.23 27.63
C ILE A 635 1.11 -4.53 26.87
N GLU A 636 1.57 -5.57 27.57
CA GLU A 636 1.85 -6.88 26.97
C GLU A 636 0.59 -7.60 26.49
N SER A 637 -0.57 -7.37 27.11
CA SER A 637 -1.84 -8.00 26.75
C SER A 637 -2.57 -7.34 25.59
N ARG A 638 -2.15 -6.16 25.11
CA ARG A 638 -2.82 -5.42 24.05
C ARG A 638 -2.25 -5.80 22.68
N GLU A 639 -3.14 -6.14 21.75
CA GLU A 639 -2.80 -6.41 20.34
C GLU A 639 -2.74 -5.12 19.52
N ASP A 640 -3.64 -4.16 19.79
CA ASP A 640 -3.68 -2.89 19.06
C ASP A 640 -2.45 -2.04 19.37
N ILE A 641 -1.73 -1.69 18.30
CA ILE A 641 -0.47 -0.93 18.38
C ILE A 641 -0.70 0.49 18.89
N GLY A 642 -1.77 1.14 18.46
CA GLY A 642 -2.09 2.50 18.90
C GLY A 642 -2.39 2.55 20.40
N GLU A 643 -3.15 1.57 20.92
CA GLU A 643 -3.39 1.43 22.36
C GLU A 643 -2.10 1.17 23.14
N ARG A 644 -1.26 0.27 22.66
CA ARG A 644 0.05 -0.01 23.31
C ARG A 644 0.90 1.24 23.40
N ILE A 645 0.99 2.02 22.31
CA ILE A 645 1.77 3.27 22.30
C ILE A 645 1.20 4.28 23.31
N ARG A 646 -0.13 4.46 23.35
CA ARG A 646 -0.79 5.36 24.32
C ARG A 646 -0.51 4.95 25.76
N LEU A 647 -0.54 3.66 26.07
CA LEU A 647 -0.20 3.13 27.40
C LEU A 647 1.27 3.36 27.76
N ILE A 648 2.18 3.06 26.84
CA ILE A 648 3.62 3.30 27.02
C ILE A 648 3.87 4.78 27.29
N HIS A 649 3.29 5.69 26.50
CA HIS A 649 3.43 7.13 26.69
C HIS A 649 2.85 7.58 28.06
N ALA A 650 1.71 7.05 28.49
CA ALA A 650 1.14 7.36 29.78
C ALA A 650 2.08 6.96 30.95
N VAL A 651 2.78 5.85 30.83
CA VAL A 651 3.78 5.41 31.81
C VAL A 651 5.02 6.31 31.78
N LEU A 652 5.51 6.65 30.57
CA LEU A 652 6.64 7.58 30.42
C LEU A 652 6.36 8.95 31.03
N GLU A 653 5.13 9.46 30.87
CA GLU A 653 4.68 10.72 31.51
C GLU A 653 4.61 10.63 33.03
N ALA A 654 4.38 9.44 33.57
CA ALA A 654 4.20 9.20 35.00
C ALA A 654 5.51 8.90 35.74
N THR A 655 6.63 8.75 35.05
CA THR A 655 7.93 8.37 35.65
C THR A 655 9.01 9.40 35.31
N ASP A 656 9.75 9.85 36.31
CA ASP A 656 10.91 10.74 36.14
C ASP A 656 12.18 9.94 35.79
N SER A 657 12.26 8.69 36.24
CA SER A 657 13.30 7.73 35.87
C SER A 657 12.64 6.56 35.15
N HIS A 658 13.06 6.29 33.91
CA HIS A 658 12.45 5.27 33.08
C HIS A 658 13.12 3.91 33.29
N PRO A 659 12.40 2.88 33.78
CA PRO A 659 12.95 1.54 33.94
C PRO A 659 13.26 0.88 32.59
N ASP A 660 14.24 -0.02 32.53
CA ASP A 660 14.74 -0.64 31.31
C ASP A 660 13.62 -1.30 30.46
N TRP A 661 12.69 -2.00 31.13
CA TRP A 661 11.56 -2.62 30.44
C TRP A 661 10.69 -1.61 29.66
N LEU A 662 10.55 -0.37 30.18
CA LEU A 662 9.77 0.68 29.55
C LEU A 662 10.49 1.27 28.33
N VAL A 663 11.82 1.41 28.45
CA VAL A 663 12.69 1.82 27.32
C VAL A 663 12.63 0.77 26.21
N GLU A 664 12.72 -0.52 26.55
CA GLU A 664 12.59 -1.63 25.61
C GLU A 664 11.19 -1.70 24.99
N ALA A 665 10.13 -1.52 25.78
CA ALA A 665 8.76 -1.47 25.28
C ALA A 665 8.58 -0.33 24.29
N HIS A 666 9.10 0.87 24.59
CA HIS A 666 9.04 2.00 23.64
C HIS A 666 9.86 1.72 22.37
N ALA A 667 11.06 1.14 22.50
CA ALA A 667 11.88 0.77 21.35
C ALA A 667 11.17 -0.25 20.45
N SER A 668 10.42 -1.20 21.01
CA SER A 668 9.65 -2.19 20.26
C SER A 668 8.53 -1.58 19.39
N VAL A 669 8.00 -0.43 19.77
CA VAL A 669 6.96 0.29 19.04
C VAL A 669 7.48 1.51 18.27
N ALA A 670 8.79 1.76 18.30
CA ALA A 670 9.40 2.92 17.64
C ALA A 670 9.22 2.94 16.12
N ILE A 671 9.11 1.76 15.52
CA ILE A 671 8.87 1.54 14.07
C ILE A 671 7.51 0.89 13.83
N ALA A 672 6.62 0.87 14.82
CA ALA A 672 5.32 0.25 14.67
C ALA A 672 4.43 0.98 13.63
N PRO A 673 3.53 0.25 12.97
CA PRO A 673 2.69 0.78 11.90
C PRO A 673 1.66 1.78 12.44
N LEU A 674 1.98 3.08 12.33
CA LEU A 674 1.04 4.18 12.54
C LEU A 674 0.90 4.96 11.25
N ARG A 675 -0.32 5.11 10.80
CA ARG A 675 -0.67 5.82 9.57
C ARG A 675 -0.54 7.34 9.78
N GLU A 676 0.61 7.93 9.42
CA GLU A 676 0.85 9.39 9.52
C GLU A 676 0.01 10.21 8.51
N ASP A 677 -0.51 9.58 7.49
CA ASP A 677 -1.47 10.14 6.55
C ASP A 677 -2.85 10.43 7.19
N LEU A 678 -3.14 9.85 8.36
CA LEU A 678 -4.35 10.12 9.12
C LEU A 678 -4.08 11.06 10.30
N ALA A 679 -4.89 12.13 10.43
CA ALA A 679 -4.74 13.13 11.49
C ALA A 679 -4.77 12.52 12.89
N MET A 680 -5.61 11.49 13.11
CA MET A 680 -5.75 10.81 14.40
C MET A 680 -4.43 10.19 14.91
N HIS A 681 -3.53 9.79 14.00
CA HIS A 681 -2.26 9.19 14.37
C HIS A 681 -1.09 10.19 14.43
N ARG A 682 -1.20 11.36 13.77
CA ARG A 682 -0.08 12.31 13.66
C ARG A 682 0.45 12.79 15.01
N ARG A 683 -0.45 13.13 15.93
CA ARG A 683 -0.04 13.55 17.29
C ARG A 683 0.68 12.42 18.02
N LEU A 684 0.18 11.19 17.91
CA LEU A 684 0.80 10.03 18.53
C LEU A 684 2.19 9.74 17.94
N CYS A 685 2.34 9.91 16.62
CA CYS A 685 3.65 9.85 15.94
C CYS A 685 4.59 10.95 16.43
N ALA A 686 4.11 12.20 16.57
CA ALA A 686 4.90 13.30 17.10
C ALA A 686 5.38 13.03 18.53
N GLN A 687 4.50 12.54 19.40
CA GLN A 687 4.84 12.15 20.78
C GLN A 687 5.85 11.02 20.81
N ARG A 688 5.75 10.03 19.92
CA ARG A 688 6.70 8.93 19.81
C ARG A 688 8.12 9.43 19.50
N TRP A 689 8.27 10.37 18.56
CA TRP A 689 9.55 11.01 18.25
C TRP A 689 10.06 11.90 19.38
N TYR A 690 9.17 12.59 20.09
CA TYR A 690 9.53 13.35 21.28
C TYR A 690 10.17 12.44 22.36
N TRP A 691 9.51 11.29 22.67
CA TRP A 691 10.01 10.33 23.66
C TRP A 691 11.31 9.66 23.23
N ARG A 692 11.49 9.38 21.94
CA ARG A 692 12.81 8.93 21.44
C ARG A 692 13.90 9.93 21.78
N GLY A 693 13.67 11.21 21.58
CA GLY A 693 14.65 12.25 21.95
C GLY A 693 14.90 12.37 23.46
N VAL A 694 13.94 11.96 24.30
CA VAL A 694 14.12 11.88 25.77
C VAL A 694 14.94 10.64 26.12
N LEU A 695 14.62 9.49 25.54
CA LEU A 695 15.22 8.18 25.88
C LEU A 695 16.57 7.95 25.20
N GLU A 696 16.86 8.61 24.09
CA GLU A 696 18.12 8.51 23.33
C GLU A 696 18.88 9.87 23.35
N PRO A 697 19.56 10.24 24.44
CA PRO A 697 20.17 11.57 24.59
C PRO A 697 21.19 11.93 23.50
N ASP A 698 21.94 10.94 22.99
CA ASP A 698 22.97 11.13 21.96
C ASP A 698 22.37 11.57 20.60
N ARG A 699 21.11 11.21 20.33
CA ARG A 699 20.36 11.56 19.12
C ARG A 699 19.22 12.55 19.37
N ARG A 700 19.16 13.14 20.55
CA ARG A 700 18.06 14.00 21.00
C ARG A 700 17.65 15.05 20.01
N LEU A 701 18.59 15.85 19.52
CA LEU A 701 18.28 16.95 18.61
C LEU A 701 17.71 16.48 17.25
N SER A 702 18.21 15.36 16.74
CA SER A 702 17.69 14.76 15.52
C SER A 702 16.24 14.30 15.73
N HIS A 703 15.97 13.52 16.79
CA HIS A 703 14.62 13.04 17.10
C HIS A 703 13.64 14.18 17.40
N TRP A 704 14.09 15.23 18.10
CA TRP A 704 13.23 16.37 18.37
C TRP A 704 12.94 17.23 17.14
N ARG A 705 13.83 17.30 16.14
CA ARG A 705 13.52 17.92 14.85
C ARG A 705 12.38 17.19 14.15
N GLU A 706 12.42 15.87 14.14
CA GLU A 706 11.35 15.04 13.62
C GLU A 706 10.03 15.24 14.39
N ALA A 707 10.11 15.29 15.71
CA ALA A 707 8.95 15.57 16.55
C ALA A 707 8.33 16.95 16.25
N VAL A 708 9.14 18.00 16.06
CA VAL A 708 8.66 19.35 15.71
C VAL A 708 7.90 19.32 14.36
N SER A 709 8.47 18.67 13.33
CA SER A 709 7.81 18.52 12.04
C SER A 709 6.44 17.85 12.19
N ARG A 710 6.38 16.74 12.92
CA ARG A 710 5.14 15.98 13.13
C ARG A 710 4.11 16.68 14.01
N PHE A 711 4.54 17.43 15.02
CA PHE A 711 3.63 18.28 15.80
C PHE A 711 2.98 19.36 14.93
N ARG A 712 3.72 19.97 13.99
CA ARG A 712 3.15 20.92 13.03
C ARG A 712 2.13 20.25 12.11
N MET A 713 2.44 19.08 11.56
CA MET A 713 1.50 18.30 10.76
C MET A 713 0.26 17.86 11.55
N ALA A 714 0.39 17.68 12.85
CA ALA A 714 -0.71 17.36 13.77
C ALA A 714 -1.50 18.61 14.24
N GLU A 715 -1.27 19.78 13.64
CA GLU A 715 -1.87 21.06 14.03
C GLU A 715 -1.57 21.48 15.50
N CYS A 716 -0.49 20.92 16.09
CA CYS A 716 -0.03 21.18 17.45
C CYS A 716 1.10 22.23 17.45
N SER A 717 0.77 23.47 17.12
CA SER A 717 1.75 24.56 16.94
C SER A 717 2.37 25.03 18.28
N ALA A 718 1.63 24.99 19.39
CA ALA A 718 2.15 25.35 20.70
C ALA A 718 3.17 24.31 21.18
N ALA A 719 2.88 23.02 21.03
CA ALA A 719 3.82 21.93 21.33
C ALA A 719 5.10 22.03 20.49
N ALA A 720 4.97 22.30 19.18
CA ALA A 720 6.11 22.47 18.28
C ALA A 720 6.98 23.68 18.71
N THR A 721 6.37 24.81 19.06
CA THR A 721 7.07 26.03 19.49
C THR A 721 7.78 25.79 20.83
N GLU A 722 7.13 25.16 21.79
CA GLU A 722 7.74 24.81 23.08
C GLU A 722 8.95 23.89 22.89
N LEU A 723 8.83 22.88 22.02
CA LEU A 723 9.92 21.94 21.74
C LEU A 723 11.13 22.64 21.10
N ILE A 724 10.90 23.55 20.14
CA ILE A 724 11.96 24.40 19.58
C ILE A 724 12.66 25.18 20.68
N GLY A 725 11.91 25.77 21.62
CA GLY A 725 12.48 26.47 22.77
C GLY A 725 13.29 25.53 23.68
N ARG A 726 12.91 24.26 23.87
CA ARG A 726 13.70 23.25 24.60
C ARG A 726 14.98 22.89 23.83
N MET A 727 14.91 22.72 22.53
CA MET A 727 16.08 22.45 21.68
C MET A 727 17.11 23.59 21.75
N ALA A 728 16.66 24.84 21.67
CA ALA A 728 17.54 26.00 21.77
C ALA A 728 18.28 26.11 23.14
N ARG A 729 17.69 25.55 24.19
CA ARG A 729 18.33 25.49 25.54
C ARG A 729 19.26 24.28 25.73
N ALA A 730 19.15 23.29 24.87
CA ALA A 730 19.95 22.06 24.90
C ALA A 730 21.22 22.13 24.05
N ILE A 731 21.33 23.16 23.18
CA ILE A 731 22.56 23.55 22.44
C ILE A 731 23.42 24.44 23.29
#